data_ce0b3cc3b270e729cfefe1be72776703
#
_entry.id   ce0b3cc3b270e729cfefe1be72776703
#
_cell.length_a   1.000
_cell.length_b   1.000
_cell.length_c   1.000
_cell.angle_alpha   90.00
_cell.angle_beta   90.00
_cell.angle_gamma   90.00
#
_symmetry.space_group_name_H-M   'P 1'
#
loop_
_entity.id
_entity.type
_entity.pdbx_description
1 polymer ?
#
loop_
_entity_poly.entity_id
_entity_poly.type
_entity_poly.pdbx_seq_one_letter_code
_entity_poly.pdbx_strand_id
1 'polypeptide(L)'
;MSTSAPANAGTGVELEIGGMTCASCAMRIEKKLNKLDGVVATVNYATEKAKVTVPDGYDPAALIAEVEKTGYSASIPAPKGSKNDAAFAGEGTVDPELRSLRNRLIGAIVLTVPVIAMAMIPALQFTYWQWASLALAAPVILWAAWPFHRAAWMNLRHGTATMDTLISLGTSAAFLWSLYALFFGTAGTPGMTHPFEFALAPSDGAANIYLEVGAGVTMFILAGRYFEKRSKKQAGAALRALLELGAKDVAVLRGGAETKIPVEDLQVGDQFVVRPGEKIATDGVVVSGTSAVDASMLTGEAVPVEVAEGDVVTGATTNVGGRLVVRATRIGSDTQLAQMAQLVEDAQTGKAEVQRLADRISGVFVPIVIVIAVVALGGWLGAGFPVAAAFTAAVAVLVIACPCALGLATPTALLVGTGRGAQLGVLIKGPEVLESTRTVDTVVLDKTGTVTSGKMTLVDVVVEPGTERAELLRLAGALEDASEHPIAQAIAKGATHEVGALPTPEDFTNIEGKGVQGIVDGHAVLVGRDSLLAEWSQTLSRELASTKARAESEGKTVVAVGWDGQARGILVVADTVKPSSAEAIAQFTAIGLTPILLTGDNDAVARRIAAEVGIDEVIAEVLPKDKVDVVTRLQREGKVVAMIGDGVNDAPALAQADLGIAMGTGADVAIEASDITLVRGDLRSAVDAIRLSRKTLGTIKTNLFWAFAYNVAAIPVAALGMLNPMLAGAAMALSSVFVVGNSLRLRGFRSVIPR
;
A
#
# COMPACT_ATOMS: atom_id res chain seq x y z
N MET A 1 -13.67 -32.23 -13.95
CA MET A 1 -15.00 -31.60 -14.02
C MET A 1 -15.43 -31.28 -12.61
N SER A 2 -15.25 -30.06 -12.20
CA SER A 2 -15.86 -29.51 -10.98
C SER A 2 -16.24 -28.08 -11.37
N THR A 3 -17.52 -27.87 -11.59
CA THR A 3 -18.13 -26.59 -11.91
C THR A 3 -18.10 -25.72 -10.67
N SER A 4 -17.22 -24.72 -10.66
CA SER A 4 -17.31 -23.60 -9.70
C SER A 4 -18.50 -22.73 -10.08
N ALA A 5 -19.49 -22.69 -9.22
CA ALA A 5 -20.59 -21.72 -9.31
C ALA A 5 -20.04 -20.28 -9.18
N PRO A 6 -20.67 -19.27 -9.81
CA PRO A 6 -20.25 -17.88 -9.67
C PRO A 6 -20.36 -17.45 -8.20
N ALA A 7 -19.33 -16.83 -7.69
CA ALA A 7 -19.34 -16.24 -6.34
C ALA A 7 -20.46 -15.17 -6.28
N ASN A 8 -21.47 -15.41 -5.44
CA ASN A 8 -22.40 -14.37 -5.04
C ASN A 8 -21.62 -13.21 -4.44
N ALA A 9 -21.88 -12.01 -4.91
CA ALA A 9 -21.36 -10.78 -4.33
C ALA A 9 -21.93 -10.63 -2.91
N GLY A 10 -21.22 -11.14 -1.90
CA GLY A 10 -21.60 -11.03 -0.50
C GLY A 10 -21.23 -9.67 0.08
N THR A 11 -21.97 -9.23 1.09
CA THR A 11 -21.70 -7.98 1.81
C THR A 11 -20.42 -8.08 2.63
N GLY A 12 -19.49 -7.13 2.45
CA GLY A 12 -18.25 -7.04 3.23
C GLY A 12 -18.49 -6.43 4.61
N VAL A 13 -18.09 -7.12 5.68
CA VAL A 13 -18.13 -6.63 7.07
C VAL A 13 -16.72 -6.56 7.61
N GLU A 14 -16.34 -5.41 8.18
CA GLU A 14 -15.08 -5.24 8.90
C GLU A 14 -15.30 -5.32 10.41
N LEU A 15 -14.42 -6.05 11.12
CA LEU A 15 -14.43 -6.13 12.57
C LEU A 15 -13.07 -5.70 13.13
N GLU A 16 -13.07 -4.91 14.18
CA GLU A 16 -11.91 -4.67 15.02
C GLU A 16 -11.79 -5.77 16.07
N ILE A 17 -10.61 -6.41 16.14
CA ILE A 17 -10.38 -7.57 17.01
C ILE A 17 -9.38 -7.20 18.10
N GLY A 18 -9.83 -7.18 19.34
CA GLY A 18 -8.96 -6.93 20.49
C GLY A 18 -8.44 -8.19 21.17
N GLY A 19 -7.24 -8.09 21.78
CA GLY A 19 -6.65 -9.16 22.58
C GLY A 19 -5.81 -10.18 21.80
N MET A 20 -5.57 -9.98 20.50
CA MET A 20 -4.63 -10.81 19.73
C MET A 20 -3.20 -10.50 20.15
N THR A 21 -2.43 -11.54 20.49
CA THR A 21 -1.03 -11.42 20.93
C THR A 21 -0.02 -11.96 19.92
N CYS A 22 -0.46 -12.73 18.93
CA CYS A 22 0.41 -13.33 17.92
C CYS A 22 -0.39 -13.78 16.68
N ALA A 23 0.32 -14.13 15.61
CA ALA A 23 -0.26 -14.62 14.36
C ALA A 23 -1.13 -15.89 14.56
N SER A 24 -0.78 -16.77 15.50
CA SER A 24 -1.59 -17.96 15.82
C SER A 24 -2.97 -17.61 16.38
N CYS A 25 -3.11 -16.47 17.06
CA CYS A 25 -4.40 -15.96 17.52
C CYS A 25 -5.28 -15.58 16.32
N ALA A 26 -4.72 -14.83 15.37
CA ALA A 26 -5.42 -14.42 14.15
C ALA A 26 -5.88 -15.63 13.32
N MET A 27 -5.01 -16.63 13.09
CA MET A 27 -5.37 -17.87 12.39
C MET A 27 -6.53 -18.60 13.07
N ARG A 28 -6.56 -18.60 14.40
CA ARG A 28 -7.62 -19.28 15.14
C ARG A 28 -8.97 -18.60 14.94
N ILE A 29 -9.01 -17.28 15.04
CA ILE A 29 -10.23 -16.50 14.80
C ILE A 29 -10.68 -16.71 13.36
N GLU A 30 -9.78 -16.59 12.39
CA GLU A 30 -10.02 -16.82 10.97
C GLU A 30 -10.60 -18.21 10.69
N LYS A 31 -10.01 -19.27 11.27
CA LYS A 31 -10.50 -20.64 11.14
C LYS A 31 -11.89 -20.83 11.76
N LYS A 32 -12.24 -20.08 12.80
CA LYS A 32 -13.55 -20.15 13.44
C LYS A 32 -14.61 -19.41 12.65
N LEU A 33 -14.30 -18.22 12.16
CA LEU A 33 -15.20 -17.45 11.29
C LEU A 33 -15.47 -18.20 9.98
N ASN A 34 -14.44 -18.78 9.37
CA ASN A 34 -14.57 -19.58 8.13
C ASN A 34 -15.28 -20.93 8.32
N LYS A 35 -15.72 -21.30 9.54
CA LYS A 35 -16.59 -22.44 9.79
C LYS A 35 -18.07 -22.10 9.75
N LEU A 36 -18.41 -20.82 9.74
CA LEU A 36 -19.78 -20.37 9.60
C LEU A 36 -20.20 -20.49 8.13
N ASP A 37 -21.43 -20.94 7.91
CA ASP A 37 -21.95 -21.19 6.55
C ASP A 37 -22.01 -19.90 5.73
N GLY A 38 -21.38 -19.94 4.55
CA GLY A 38 -21.34 -18.81 3.60
C GLY A 38 -20.41 -17.66 4.01
N VAL A 39 -19.63 -17.80 5.09
CA VAL A 39 -18.71 -16.78 5.60
C VAL A 39 -17.29 -17.03 5.10
N VAL A 40 -16.68 -16.00 4.50
CA VAL A 40 -15.25 -15.98 4.14
C VAL A 40 -14.57 -14.86 4.92
N ALA A 41 -13.66 -15.19 5.81
CA ALA A 41 -12.99 -14.25 6.69
C ALA A 41 -11.47 -14.32 6.55
N THR A 42 -10.83 -13.16 6.56
CA THR A 42 -9.38 -13.00 6.70
C THR A 42 -9.10 -12.12 7.91
N VAL A 43 -8.27 -12.61 8.83
CA VAL A 43 -7.93 -11.89 10.07
C VAL A 43 -6.47 -11.48 10.03
N ASN A 44 -6.20 -10.18 10.13
CA ASN A 44 -4.86 -9.63 10.14
C ASN A 44 -4.43 -9.21 11.56
N TYR A 45 -3.39 -9.87 12.07
CA TYR A 45 -2.83 -9.57 13.38
C TYR A 45 -2.20 -8.18 13.46
N ALA A 46 -1.66 -7.65 12.35
CA ALA A 46 -0.93 -6.40 12.36
C ALA A 46 -1.84 -5.18 12.45
N THR A 47 -2.98 -5.23 11.77
CA THR A 47 -4.00 -4.18 11.77
C THR A 47 -5.03 -4.36 12.87
N GLU A 48 -5.03 -5.54 13.52
CA GLU A 48 -6.04 -5.95 14.51
C GLU A 48 -7.46 -5.96 13.95
N LYS A 49 -7.61 -6.18 12.61
CA LYS A 49 -8.87 -6.18 11.88
C LYS A 49 -9.17 -7.55 11.26
N ALA A 50 -10.46 -7.86 11.11
CA ALA A 50 -10.96 -8.96 10.29
C ALA A 50 -11.83 -8.41 9.17
N LYS A 51 -11.53 -8.80 7.91
CA LYS A 51 -12.39 -8.58 6.75
C LYS A 51 -13.19 -9.85 6.52
N VAL A 52 -14.51 -9.73 6.58
CA VAL A 52 -15.44 -10.85 6.51
C VAL A 52 -16.44 -10.61 5.39
N THR A 53 -16.50 -11.52 4.43
CA THR A 53 -17.54 -11.53 3.39
C THR A 53 -18.66 -12.46 3.85
N VAL A 54 -19.89 -11.97 3.88
CA VAL A 54 -21.08 -12.68 4.36
C VAL A 54 -22.19 -12.65 3.31
N PRO A 55 -23.10 -13.63 3.29
CA PRO A 55 -24.30 -13.57 2.47
C PRO A 55 -25.17 -12.34 2.80
N ASP A 56 -25.93 -11.86 1.84
CA ASP A 56 -26.85 -10.74 2.05
C ASP A 56 -27.84 -11.00 3.18
N GLY A 57 -27.99 -10.03 4.08
CA GLY A 57 -28.88 -10.14 5.25
C GLY A 57 -28.28 -10.90 6.45
N TYR A 58 -26.99 -11.23 6.43
CA TYR A 58 -26.32 -11.88 7.55
C TYR A 58 -26.19 -10.93 8.76
N ASP A 59 -26.49 -11.41 9.97
CA ASP A 59 -26.39 -10.61 11.18
C ASP A 59 -24.91 -10.50 11.65
N PRO A 60 -24.30 -9.31 11.61
CA PRO A 60 -22.93 -9.10 12.08
C PRO A 60 -22.72 -9.44 13.57
N ALA A 61 -23.79 -9.42 14.41
CA ALA A 61 -23.68 -9.78 15.81
C ALA A 61 -23.28 -11.26 15.99
N ALA A 62 -23.63 -12.13 15.05
CA ALA A 62 -23.21 -13.53 15.06
C ALA A 62 -21.69 -13.69 14.88
N LEU A 63 -21.06 -12.82 14.07
CA LEU A 63 -19.61 -12.81 13.88
C LEU A 63 -18.89 -12.39 15.16
N ILE A 64 -19.39 -11.31 15.80
CA ILE A 64 -18.85 -10.83 17.10
C ILE A 64 -18.94 -11.94 18.15
N ALA A 65 -20.11 -12.56 18.31
CA ALA A 65 -20.32 -13.63 19.25
C ALA A 65 -19.38 -14.84 19.03
N GLU A 66 -19.07 -15.18 17.75
CA GLU A 66 -18.15 -16.27 17.44
C GLU A 66 -16.71 -15.92 17.79
N VAL A 67 -16.29 -14.66 17.58
CA VAL A 67 -14.98 -14.18 18.02
C VAL A 67 -14.88 -14.19 19.54
N GLU A 68 -15.90 -13.72 20.25
CA GLU A 68 -15.94 -13.69 21.72
C GLU A 68 -15.91 -15.09 22.35
N LYS A 69 -16.59 -16.08 21.75
CA LYS A 69 -16.49 -17.50 22.16
C LYS A 69 -15.05 -18.03 22.08
N THR A 70 -14.20 -17.45 21.23
CA THR A 70 -12.79 -17.84 21.15
C THR A 70 -11.89 -17.11 22.16
N GLY A 71 -12.46 -16.20 22.97
CA GLY A 71 -11.78 -15.50 24.05
C GLY A 71 -11.16 -14.16 23.64
N TYR A 72 -11.53 -13.62 22.49
CA TYR A 72 -11.12 -12.31 21.98
C TYR A 72 -12.32 -11.36 21.98
N SER A 73 -12.08 -10.05 21.93
CA SER A 73 -13.13 -9.06 21.74
C SER A 73 -13.25 -8.70 20.25
N ALA A 74 -14.48 -8.43 19.80
CA ALA A 74 -14.73 -7.90 18.47
C ALA A 74 -15.73 -6.76 18.55
N SER A 75 -15.57 -5.76 17.67
CA SER A 75 -16.50 -4.66 17.50
C SER A 75 -16.56 -4.26 16.03
N ILE A 76 -17.70 -3.73 15.60
CA ILE A 76 -17.83 -3.11 14.30
C ILE A 76 -17.22 -1.71 14.40
N PRO A 77 -16.31 -1.30 13.49
CA PRO A 77 -15.80 0.07 13.45
C PRO A 77 -16.97 1.06 13.37
N ALA A 78 -16.93 2.13 14.16
CA ALA A 78 -17.94 3.17 14.06
C ALA A 78 -17.90 3.78 12.65
N PRO A 79 -19.05 4.15 12.04
CA PRO A 79 -19.07 4.85 10.76
C PRO A 79 -18.19 6.10 10.83
N LYS A 80 -17.24 6.25 9.90
CA LYS A 80 -16.39 7.45 9.79
C LYS A 80 -17.31 8.65 9.58
N GLY A 81 -17.34 9.61 10.52
CA GLY A 81 -18.23 10.78 10.48
C GLY A 81 -19.19 10.92 11.67
N SER A 82 -19.12 10.04 12.66
CA SER A 82 -19.89 10.22 13.90
C SER A 82 -19.25 11.33 14.75
N LYS A 83 -20.11 12.22 15.31
CA LYS A 83 -19.68 13.33 16.21
C LYS A 83 -18.82 12.91 17.42
N ASN A 84 -18.64 11.61 17.64
CA ASN A 84 -17.76 11.07 18.66
C ASN A 84 -16.28 11.02 18.23
N ASP A 85 -15.94 11.13 16.93
CA ASP A 85 -14.55 11.15 16.47
C ASP A 85 -13.82 12.45 16.87
N ALA A 86 -14.55 13.55 17.05
CA ALA A 86 -13.99 14.81 17.57
C ALA A 86 -13.47 14.69 19.02
N ALA A 87 -13.95 13.73 19.80
CA ALA A 87 -13.48 13.46 21.16
C ALA A 87 -12.20 12.61 21.18
N PHE A 88 -11.89 11.90 20.09
CA PHE A 88 -10.66 11.08 19.95
C PHE A 88 -9.57 11.75 19.08
N ALA A 89 -9.89 12.82 18.38
CA ALA A 89 -8.96 13.61 17.56
C ALA A 89 -8.13 14.64 18.36
N GLY A 90 -8.27 14.67 19.68
CA GLY A 90 -7.43 15.49 20.56
C GLY A 90 -5.96 15.03 20.49
N GLU A 91 -5.08 15.93 20.06
CA GLU A 91 -3.63 15.78 20.14
C GLU A 91 -3.23 15.16 21.49
N GLY A 92 -2.70 13.93 21.50
CA GLY A 92 -2.04 13.38 22.67
C GLY A 92 -2.69 12.22 23.40
N THR A 93 -3.76 11.57 22.92
CA THR A 93 -4.25 10.35 23.56
C THR A 93 -3.28 9.19 23.29
N VAL A 94 -2.37 8.99 24.25
CA VAL A 94 -1.47 7.85 24.27
C VAL A 94 -2.32 6.58 24.38
N ASP A 95 -2.23 5.72 23.37
CA ASP A 95 -2.86 4.39 23.33
C ASP A 95 -2.75 3.73 24.72
N PRO A 96 -3.86 3.39 25.41
CA PRO A 96 -3.84 2.87 26.76
C PRO A 96 -2.99 1.62 26.90
N GLU A 97 -2.97 0.78 25.87
CA GLU A 97 -2.20 -0.47 25.84
C GLU A 97 -0.71 -0.18 25.70
N LEU A 98 -0.31 0.73 24.78
CA LEU A 98 1.09 1.15 24.65
C LEU A 98 1.60 1.82 25.94
N ARG A 99 0.75 2.60 26.60
CA ARG A 99 1.05 3.19 27.91
C ARG A 99 1.23 2.12 28.98
N SER A 100 0.35 1.13 29.02
CA SER A 100 0.44 -0.02 29.95
C SER A 100 1.73 -0.80 29.72
N LEU A 101 2.06 -1.14 28.46
CA LEU A 101 3.30 -1.83 28.12
C LEU A 101 4.54 -1.04 28.51
N ARG A 102 4.55 0.29 28.26
CA ARG A 102 5.64 1.17 28.66
C ARG A 102 5.84 1.17 30.17
N ASN A 103 4.76 1.31 30.93
CA ASN A 103 4.85 1.35 32.40
C ASN A 103 5.35 0.03 32.98
N ARG A 104 4.87 -1.12 32.44
CA ARG A 104 5.36 -2.46 32.81
C ARG A 104 6.82 -2.65 32.45
N LEU A 105 7.24 -2.17 31.27
CA LEU A 105 8.64 -2.24 30.83
C LEU A 105 9.56 -1.42 31.73
N ILE A 106 9.18 -0.17 32.06
CA ILE A 106 9.97 0.68 32.96
C ILE A 106 10.08 0.00 34.34
N GLY A 107 8.96 -0.48 34.90
CA GLY A 107 8.97 -1.21 36.16
C GLY A 107 9.85 -2.48 36.10
N ALA A 108 9.74 -3.25 35.00
CA ALA A 108 10.58 -4.42 34.81
C ALA A 108 12.08 -4.05 34.73
N ILE A 109 12.46 -2.99 34.00
CA ILE A 109 13.87 -2.54 33.92
C ILE A 109 14.41 -2.15 35.28
N VAL A 110 13.66 -1.28 36.00
CA VAL A 110 14.09 -0.76 37.31
C VAL A 110 14.30 -1.89 38.32
N LEU A 111 13.44 -2.90 38.30
CA LEU A 111 13.51 -4.01 39.25
C LEU A 111 14.45 -5.13 38.79
N THR A 112 14.55 -5.40 37.50
CA THR A 112 15.39 -6.50 36.97
C THR A 112 16.86 -6.15 36.93
N VAL A 113 17.24 -4.91 36.60
CA VAL A 113 18.64 -4.52 36.52
C VAL A 113 19.40 -4.76 37.82
N PRO A 114 18.90 -4.40 39.03
CA PRO A 114 19.52 -4.77 40.30
C PRO A 114 19.60 -6.30 40.52
N VAL A 115 18.58 -7.05 40.13
CA VAL A 115 18.59 -8.53 40.27
C VAL A 115 19.72 -9.13 39.43
N ILE A 116 19.84 -8.72 38.16
CA ILE A 116 20.92 -9.17 37.29
C ILE A 116 22.30 -8.71 37.82
N ALA A 117 22.41 -7.50 38.30
CA ALA A 117 23.66 -6.97 38.86
C ALA A 117 24.12 -7.81 40.09
N MET A 118 23.19 -8.12 41.00
CA MET A 118 23.48 -8.97 42.16
C MET A 118 23.83 -10.42 41.76
N ALA A 119 23.19 -10.96 40.73
CA ALA A 119 23.49 -12.30 40.23
C ALA A 119 24.85 -12.39 39.51
N MET A 120 25.30 -11.30 38.80
CA MET A 120 26.48 -11.31 37.94
C MET A 120 27.74 -10.76 38.64
N ILE A 121 27.58 -9.87 39.63
CA ILE A 121 28.69 -9.18 40.27
C ILE A 121 28.82 -9.66 41.73
N PRO A 122 29.78 -10.53 42.05
CA PRO A 122 29.96 -11.07 43.41
C PRO A 122 30.11 -9.99 44.50
N ALA A 123 30.72 -8.84 44.18
CA ALA A 123 30.85 -7.72 45.09
C ALA A 123 29.55 -7.08 45.56
N LEU A 124 28.45 -7.31 44.83
CA LEU A 124 27.11 -6.86 45.18
C LEU A 124 26.30 -7.89 45.95
N GLN A 125 26.86 -9.07 46.21
CA GLN A 125 26.21 -10.18 46.92
C GLN A 125 26.39 -10.01 48.45
N PHE A 126 25.55 -9.22 49.06
CA PHE A 126 25.51 -9.05 50.52
C PHE A 126 24.78 -10.22 51.21
N THR A 127 24.79 -10.31 52.53
CA THR A 127 24.37 -11.48 53.33
C THR A 127 23.00 -12.06 52.99
N TYR A 128 22.05 -11.27 52.50
CA TYR A 128 20.69 -11.67 52.11
C TYR A 128 20.30 -11.30 50.68
N TRP A 129 21.25 -11.19 49.79
CA TRP A 129 21.03 -10.74 48.41
C TRP A 129 20.04 -11.59 47.63
N GLN A 130 19.93 -12.91 47.93
CA GLN A 130 19.01 -13.83 47.30
C GLN A 130 17.55 -13.47 47.62
N TRP A 131 17.27 -13.11 48.88
CA TRP A 131 15.95 -12.67 49.34
C TRP A 131 15.60 -11.29 48.79
N ALA A 132 16.55 -10.39 48.67
CA ALA A 132 16.39 -9.12 47.99
C ALA A 132 16.09 -9.35 46.49
N SER A 133 16.79 -10.28 45.85
CA SER A 133 16.51 -10.68 44.46
C SER A 133 15.08 -11.23 44.30
N LEU A 134 14.59 -12.03 45.22
CA LEU A 134 13.19 -12.51 45.23
C LEU A 134 12.20 -11.33 45.34
N ALA A 135 12.42 -10.43 46.29
CA ALA A 135 11.55 -9.27 46.49
C ALA A 135 11.43 -8.37 45.25
N LEU A 136 12.54 -8.22 44.50
CA LEU A 136 12.59 -7.43 43.26
C LEU A 136 12.06 -8.21 42.04
N ALA A 137 12.38 -9.51 41.92
CA ALA A 137 11.99 -10.32 40.76
C ALA A 137 10.49 -10.72 40.79
N ALA A 138 9.92 -10.96 41.97
CA ALA A 138 8.52 -11.40 42.08
C ALA A 138 7.51 -10.41 41.45
N PRO A 139 7.58 -9.08 41.66
CA PRO A 139 6.72 -8.14 40.94
C PRO A 139 6.93 -8.18 39.42
N VAL A 140 8.14 -8.43 38.93
CA VAL A 140 8.40 -8.53 37.49
C VAL A 140 7.70 -9.75 36.90
N ILE A 141 7.88 -10.91 37.54
CA ILE A 141 7.35 -12.18 37.03
C ILE A 141 5.82 -12.26 37.21
N LEU A 142 5.26 -11.73 38.30
CA LEU A 142 3.81 -11.83 38.56
C LEU A 142 3.01 -10.67 37.95
N TRP A 143 3.44 -9.42 38.14
CA TRP A 143 2.70 -8.24 37.65
C TRP A 143 3.13 -7.79 36.26
N ALA A 144 4.43 -7.66 35.99
CA ALA A 144 4.86 -7.17 34.69
C ALA A 144 4.61 -8.23 33.59
N ALA A 145 4.80 -9.52 33.87
CA ALA A 145 4.50 -10.62 32.97
C ALA A 145 3.00 -11.03 32.91
N TRP A 146 2.13 -10.39 33.69
CA TRP A 146 0.69 -10.76 33.76
C TRP A 146 -0.01 -10.87 32.40
N PRO A 147 0.21 -9.99 31.41
CA PRO A 147 -0.38 -10.13 30.08
C PRO A 147 -0.07 -11.48 29.42
N PHE A 148 1.17 -11.97 29.58
CA PHE A 148 1.60 -13.26 29.02
C PHE A 148 0.97 -14.43 29.75
N HIS A 149 0.88 -14.39 31.07
CA HIS A 149 0.21 -15.43 31.88
C HIS A 149 -1.28 -15.54 31.56
N ARG A 150 -1.96 -14.39 31.44
CA ARG A 150 -3.38 -14.34 31.05
C ARG A 150 -3.60 -14.90 29.65
N ALA A 151 -2.78 -14.49 28.68
CA ALA A 151 -2.89 -14.99 27.30
C ALA A 151 -2.59 -16.49 27.22
N ALA A 152 -1.56 -16.97 27.93
CA ALA A 152 -1.23 -18.39 28.01
C ALA A 152 -2.39 -19.22 28.58
N TRP A 153 -2.98 -18.76 29.66
CA TRP A 153 -4.11 -19.43 30.30
C TRP A 153 -5.35 -19.49 29.38
N MET A 154 -5.68 -18.39 28.76
CA MET A 154 -6.79 -18.30 27.79
C MET A 154 -6.60 -19.27 26.62
N ASN A 155 -5.41 -19.30 26.03
CA ASN A 155 -5.10 -20.21 24.94
C ASN A 155 -5.10 -21.66 25.33
N LEU A 156 -4.55 -21.99 26.51
CA LEU A 156 -4.49 -23.36 27.05
C LEU A 156 -5.89 -23.93 27.34
N ARG A 157 -6.81 -23.13 27.89
CA ARG A 157 -8.21 -23.52 28.09
C ARG A 157 -8.92 -23.94 26.80
N HIS A 158 -8.41 -23.49 25.66
CA HIS A 158 -8.94 -23.83 24.34
C HIS A 158 -8.06 -24.84 23.59
N GLY A 159 -7.14 -25.53 24.28
CA GLY A 159 -6.31 -26.58 23.69
C GLY A 159 -5.26 -26.09 22.69
N THR A 160 -4.84 -24.81 22.78
CA THR A 160 -3.82 -24.23 21.90
C THR A 160 -2.62 -23.75 22.72
N ALA A 161 -1.41 -24.02 22.22
CA ALA A 161 -0.19 -23.50 22.76
C ALA A 161 0.34 -22.37 21.82
N THR A 162 0.63 -21.22 22.42
CA THR A 162 1.16 -20.05 21.72
C THR A 162 2.50 -19.64 22.30
N MET A 163 3.15 -18.63 21.72
CA MET A 163 4.38 -18.08 22.27
C MET A 163 4.21 -17.60 23.73
N ASP A 164 3.04 -17.06 24.09
CA ASP A 164 2.76 -16.63 25.46
C ASP A 164 2.74 -17.83 26.42
N THR A 165 2.35 -19.01 25.94
CA THR A 165 2.42 -20.28 26.70
C THR A 165 3.87 -20.65 27.02
N LEU A 166 4.79 -20.52 26.04
CA LEU A 166 6.22 -20.81 26.24
C LEU A 166 6.85 -19.84 27.26
N ILE A 167 6.54 -18.55 27.13
CA ILE A 167 7.04 -17.50 28.04
C ILE A 167 6.51 -17.74 29.46
N SER A 168 5.19 -17.93 29.59
CA SER A 168 4.54 -18.16 30.87
C SER A 168 5.06 -19.41 31.56
N LEU A 169 5.24 -20.50 30.82
CA LEU A 169 5.78 -21.75 31.35
C LEU A 169 7.25 -21.56 31.78
N GLY A 170 8.10 -20.97 30.95
CA GLY A 170 9.51 -20.77 31.25
C GLY A 170 9.75 -19.86 32.46
N THR A 171 9.07 -18.70 32.51
CA THR A 171 9.24 -17.75 33.62
C THR A 171 8.63 -18.27 34.93
N SER A 172 7.46 -18.94 34.87
CA SER A 172 6.84 -19.55 36.06
C SER A 172 7.69 -20.70 36.60
N ALA A 173 8.26 -21.50 35.70
CA ALA A 173 9.12 -22.61 36.10
C ALA A 173 10.39 -22.09 36.76
N ALA A 174 11.08 -21.06 36.19
CA ALA A 174 12.25 -20.43 36.81
C ALA A 174 11.94 -19.84 38.20
N PHE A 175 10.74 -19.22 38.34
CA PHE A 175 10.29 -18.66 39.60
C PHE A 175 10.00 -19.73 40.65
N LEU A 176 9.23 -20.77 40.31
CA LEU A 176 8.90 -21.86 41.23
C LEU A 176 10.16 -22.63 41.67
N TRP A 177 11.09 -22.89 40.76
CA TRP A 177 12.38 -23.48 41.13
C TRP A 177 13.14 -22.59 42.10
N SER A 178 13.23 -21.29 41.86
CA SER A 178 13.91 -20.38 42.77
C SER A 178 13.28 -20.31 44.14
N LEU A 179 11.94 -20.37 44.23
CA LEU A 179 11.25 -20.53 45.52
C LEU A 179 11.63 -21.83 46.23
N TYR A 180 11.61 -22.95 45.50
CA TYR A 180 12.04 -24.21 46.08
C TYR A 180 13.48 -24.15 46.59
N ALA A 181 14.43 -23.64 45.82
CA ALA A 181 15.82 -23.52 46.19
C ALA A 181 16.05 -22.59 47.40
N LEU A 182 15.28 -21.51 47.51
CA LEU A 182 15.37 -20.56 48.64
C LEU A 182 14.75 -21.09 49.93
N PHE A 183 13.61 -21.79 49.89
CA PHE A 183 12.88 -22.23 51.08
C PHE A 183 13.23 -23.64 51.51
N PHE A 184 13.56 -24.53 50.57
CA PHE A 184 13.81 -25.96 50.82
C PHE A 184 15.21 -26.43 50.45
N GLY A 185 15.93 -25.63 49.65
CA GLY A 185 17.32 -25.87 49.24
C GLY A 185 18.31 -25.10 50.11
N THR A 186 19.56 -25.03 49.64
CA THR A 186 20.65 -24.34 50.33
C THR A 186 20.83 -22.89 49.83
N ALA A 187 20.09 -22.46 48.79
CA ALA A 187 20.24 -21.14 48.19
C ALA A 187 19.85 -19.99 49.14
N GLY A 188 18.96 -20.23 50.11
CA GLY A 188 18.49 -19.25 51.10
C GLY A 188 19.46 -19.03 52.28
N THR A 189 20.58 -19.74 52.34
CA THR A 189 21.53 -19.67 53.45
C THR A 189 22.24 -18.30 53.51
N PRO A 190 22.24 -17.60 54.67
CA PRO A 190 22.89 -16.29 54.79
C PRO A 190 24.38 -16.32 54.47
N GLY A 191 24.85 -15.36 53.68
CA GLY A 191 26.28 -15.22 53.32
C GLY A 191 26.74 -16.10 52.16
N MET A 192 25.84 -16.86 51.52
CA MET A 192 26.16 -17.63 50.33
C MET A 192 26.48 -16.70 49.16
N THR A 193 27.59 -16.90 48.47
CA THR A 193 28.00 -16.19 47.26
C THR A 193 27.96 -17.16 46.08
N HIS A 194 27.54 -16.67 44.94
CA HIS A 194 27.44 -17.45 43.70
C HIS A 194 28.36 -16.81 42.63
N PRO A 195 29.42 -17.53 42.15
CA PRO A 195 30.20 -17.06 41.02
C PRO A 195 29.31 -17.10 39.76
N PHE A 196 29.42 -16.10 38.90
CA PHE A 196 28.73 -16.10 37.60
C PHE A 196 29.57 -16.98 36.64
N GLU A 197 29.02 -18.11 36.24
CA GLU A 197 29.63 -19.00 35.25
C GLU A 197 28.84 -18.92 33.92
N PHE A 198 29.56 -18.68 32.82
CA PHE A 198 28.96 -18.67 31.47
C PHE A 198 28.59 -20.07 30.97
N ALA A 199 29.23 -21.12 31.50
CA ALA A 199 29.00 -22.51 31.16
C ALA A 199 28.10 -23.19 32.22
N LEU A 200 27.21 -24.07 31.77
CA LEU A 200 26.47 -24.97 32.66
C LEU A 200 27.45 -26.03 33.19
N ALA A 201 28.13 -25.72 34.29
CA ALA A 201 28.87 -26.74 35.03
C ALA A 201 27.85 -27.67 35.76
N PRO A 202 28.07 -28.99 35.84
CA PRO A 202 27.25 -29.88 36.64
C PRO A 202 27.35 -29.48 38.10
N SER A 203 26.35 -28.75 38.63
CA SER A 203 26.21 -28.46 40.05
C SER A 203 25.04 -29.28 40.60
N ASP A 204 24.99 -29.54 41.89
CA ASP A 204 23.85 -30.24 42.53
C ASP A 204 22.55 -29.45 42.47
N GLY A 205 22.61 -28.19 41.95
CA GLY A 205 21.48 -27.33 41.62
C GLY A 205 20.63 -26.82 42.79
N ALA A 206 20.80 -27.39 43.97
CA ALA A 206 20.05 -27.01 45.15
C ALA A 206 20.40 -25.61 45.68
N ALA A 207 21.59 -25.11 45.23
CA ALA A 207 22.15 -23.80 45.55
C ALA A 207 21.78 -22.73 44.50
N ASN A 208 21.20 -23.09 43.34
CA ASN A 208 21.03 -22.16 42.21
C ASN A 208 19.62 -21.55 42.20
N ILE A 209 19.55 -20.22 42.19
CA ILE A 209 18.33 -19.46 41.91
C ILE A 209 18.36 -18.98 40.45
N TYR A 210 17.20 -18.82 39.83
CA TYR A 210 17.02 -18.37 38.44
C TYR A 210 16.10 -17.14 38.36
N LEU A 211 16.11 -16.32 39.43
CA LEU A 211 15.28 -15.10 39.50
C LEU A 211 15.69 -14.06 38.45
N GLU A 212 17.01 -13.94 38.19
CA GLU A 212 17.55 -13.09 37.12
C GLU A 212 17.13 -13.57 35.73
N VAL A 213 17.01 -14.88 35.54
CA VAL A 213 16.53 -15.45 34.26
C VAL A 213 15.05 -15.12 34.06
N GLY A 214 14.19 -15.40 35.04
CA GLY A 214 12.75 -15.15 34.95
C GLY A 214 12.42 -13.66 34.74
N ALA A 215 13.10 -12.78 35.52
CA ALA A 215 12.95 -11.36 35.42
C ALA A 215 13.54 -10.79 34.12
N GLY A 216 14.75 -11.24 33.74
CA GLY A 216 15.45 -10.83 32.52
C GLY A 216 14.68 -11.19 31.24
N VAL A 217 14.20 -12.43 31.15
CA VAL A 217 13.35 -12.88 30.04
C VAL A 217 12.09 -12.03 29.94
N THR A 218 11.40 -11.80 31.08
CA THR A 218 10.22 -10.93 31.11
C THR A 218 10.52 -9.52 30.62
N MET A 219 11.62 -8.91 31.10
CA MET A 219 12.05 -7.58 30.67
C MET A 219 12.34 -7.49 29.16
N PHE A 220 13.12 -8.47 28.64
CA PHE A 220 13.45 -8.47 27.20
C PHE A 220 12.23 -8.68 26.31
N ILE A 221 11.31 -9.54 26.71
CA ILE A 221 10.07 -9.77 25.94
C ILE A 221 9.14 -8.56 25.99
N LEU A 222 9.01 -7.89 27.15
CA LEU A 222 8.27 -6.64 27.26
C LEU A 222 8.90 -5.54 26.39
N ALA A 223 10.22 -5.45 26.34
CA ALA A 223 10.93 -4.53 25.44
C ALA A 223 10.61 -4.84 23.98
N GLY A 224 10.69 -6.09 23.56
CA GLY A 224 10.33 -6.53 22.22
C GLY A 224 8.89 -6.15 21.87
N ARG A 225 7.91 -6.42 22.73
CA ARG A 225 6.49 -6.06 22.54
C ARG A 225 6.26 -4.56 22.48
N TYR A 226 6.93 -3.80 23.35
CA TYR A 226 6.82 -2.34 23.34
C TYR A 226 7.34 -1.74 22.02
N PHE A 227 8.54 -2.17 21.58
CA PHE A 227 9.11 -1.70 20.30
C PHE A 227 8.27 -2.15 19.12
N GLU A 228 7.73 -3.37 19.15
CA GLU A 228 6.79 -3.87 18.15
C GLU A 228 5.59 -2.95 18.01
N LYS A 229 4.85 -2.71 19.11
CA LYS A 229 3.62 -1.90 19.07
C LYS A 229 3.92 -0.45 18.70
N ARG A 230 5.01 0.11 19.19
CA ARG A 230 5.48 1.46 18.81
C ARG A 230 5.80 1.56 17.31
N SER A 231 6.45 0.55 16.75
CA SER A 231 6.82 0.54 15.32
C SER A 231 5.60 0.37 14.41
N LYS A 232 4.64 -0.47 14.79
CA LYS A 232 3.34 -0.57 14.10
C LYS A 232 2.64 0.79 14.06
N LYS A 233 2.61 1.51 15.17
CA LYS A 233 2.00 2.85 15.24
C LYS A 233 2.74 3.87 14.35
N GLN A 234 4.08 3.85 14.34
CA GLN A 234 4.87 4.75 13.49
C GLN A 234 4.73 4.45 11.99
N ALA A 235 4.59 3.18 11.65
CA ALA A 235 4.39 2.78 10.26
C ALA A 235 3.01 3.23 9.72
N GLY A 236 1.95 3.19 10.53
CA GLY A 236 0.63 3.73 10.19
C GLY A 236 0.53 5.26 10.18
N ALA A 237 1.55 5.98 10.65
CA ALA A 237 1.54 7.44 10.64
C ALA A 237 1.57 8.04 9.22
N ALA A 238 2.19 7.37 8.26
CA ALA A 238 2.23 7.83 6.86
C ALA A 238 0.83 7.84 6.23
N LEU A 239 0.00 6.83 6.54
CA LEU A 239 -1.39 6.78 6.07
C LEU A 239 -2.25 7.85 6.75
N ARG A 240 -2.09 8.05 8.07
CA ARG A 240 -2.79 9.14 8.77
C ARG A 240 -2.40 10.50 8.24
N ALA A 241 -1.12 10.73 7.93
CA ALA A 241 -0.66 11.98 7.34
C ALA A 241 -1.31 12.26 5.97
N LEU A 242 -1.59 11.22 5.16
CA LEU A 242 -2.35 11.38 3.92
C LEU A 242 -3.80 11.81 4.20
N LEU A 243 -4.48 11.19 5.16
CA LEU A 243 -5.86 11.54 5.54
C LEU A 243 -5.97 12.95 6.17
N GLU A 244 -4.93 13.41 6.86
CA GLU A 244 -4.86 14.75 7.48
C GLU A 244 -4.53 15.87 6.48
N LEU A 245 -4.26 15.54 5.20
CA LEU A 245 -3.96 16.53 4.15
C LEU A 245 -5.17 17.41 3.78
N GLY A 246 -6.40 16.93 3.95
CA GLY A 246 -7.62 17.66 3.61
C GLY A 246 -7.78 18.99 4.34
N ALA A 247 -8.57 19.90 3.76
CA ALA A 247 -9.02 21.11 4.44
C ALA A 247 -9.98 20.73 5.58
N LYS A 248 -9.97 21.50 6.67
CA LYS A 248 -10.90 21.30 7.81
C LYS A 248 -12.18 22.10 7.66
N ASP A 249 -12.07 23.31 7.10
CA ASP A 249 -13.14 24.26 6.89
C ASP A 249 -13.16 24.73 5.43
N VAL A 250 -14.32 25.13 4.94
CA VAL A 250 -14.52 25.61 3.59
C VAL A 250 -15.45 26.83 3.54
N ALA A 251 -15.15 27.80 2.67
CA ALA A 251 -15.98 28.99 2.45
C ALA A 251 -16.99 28.74 1.33
N VAL A 252 -18.23 28.36 1.66
CA VAL A 252 -19.30 28.07 0.72
C VAL A 252 -20.04 29.35 0.30
N LEU A 253 -20.36 29.46 -0.99
CA LEU A 253 -21.18 30.55 -1.55
C LEU A 253 -22.66 30.19 -1.45
N ARG A 254 -23.40 30.88 -0.56
CA ARG A 254 -24.86 30.72 -0.44
C ARG A 254 -25.54 32.07 -0.65
N GLY A 255 -26.34 32.19 -1.71
CA GLY A 255 -27.03 33.42 -2.03
C GLY A 255 -26.10 34.62 -2.31
N GLY A 256 -24.89 34.40 -2.80
CA GLY A 256 -23.89 35.42 -3.06
C GLY A 256 -23.02 35.84 -1.85
N ALA A 257 -23.30 35.30 -0.67
CA ALA A 257 -22.51 35.53 0.53
C ALA A 257 -21.62 34.31 0.86
N GLU A 258 -20.39 34.56 1.31
CA GLU A 258 -19.48 33.51 1.77
C GLU A 258 -19.78 33.13 3.21
N THR A 259 -20.01 31.83 3.44
CA THR A 259 -20.23 31.27 4.78
C THR A 259 -19.21 30.17 5.04
N LYS A 260 -18.46 30.27 6.13
CA LYS A 260 -17.48 29.25 6.52
C LYS A 260 -18.19 28.10 7.24
N ILE A 261 -18.02 26.88 6.70
CA ILE A 261 -18.59 25.65 7.28
C ILE A 261 -17.49 24.58 7.42
N PRO A 262 -17.65 23.59 8.32
CA PRO A 262 -16.83 22.39 8.30
C PRO A 262 -16.95 21.66 6.95
N VAL A 263 -15.85 21.07 6.46
CA VAL A 263 -15.89 20.31 5.19
C VAL A 263 -16.87 19.13 5.24
N GLU A 264 -17.12 18.59 6.43
CA GLU A 264 -18.07 17.49 6.66
C GLU A 264 -19.54 17.89 6.35
N ASP A 265 -19.87 19.18 6.39
CA ASP A 265 -21.19 19.73 6.11
C ASP A 265 -21.38 20.15 4.63
N LEU A 266 -20.35 19.96 3.80
CA LEU A 266 -20.38 20.27 2.37
C LEU A 266 -21.24 19.25 1.62
N GLN A 267 -22.01 19.70 0.61
CA GLN A 267 -22.84 18.86 -0.22
C GLN A 267 -22.40 18.89 -1.69
N VAL A 268 -22.65 17.81 -2.43
CA VAL A 268 -22.41 17.77 -3.88
C VAL A 268 -23.25 18.85 -4.54
N GLY A 269 -22.60 19.66 -5.39
CA GLY A 269 -23.22 20.82 -6.07
C GLY A 269 -22.99 22.16 -5.34
N ASP A 270 -22.58 22.16 -4.06
CA ASP A 270 -22.20 23.40 -3.37
C ASP A 270 -21.03 24.07 -4.09
N GLN A 271 -21.10 25.40 -4.18
CA GLN A 271 -19.97 26.21 -4.69
C GLN A 271 -19.16 26.76 -3.52
N PHE A 272 -17.86 26.65 -3.59
CA PHE A 272 -16.96 27.16 -2.56
C PHE A 272 -15.78 27.94 -3.14
N VAL A 273 -15.26 28.85 -2.36
CA VAL A 273 -14.16 29.73 -2.70
C VAL A 273 -12.85 29.16 -2.21
N VAL A 274 -11.83 29.17 -3.06
CA VAL A 274 -10.46 28.79 -2.71
C VAL A 274 -9.52 29.96 -3.05
N ARG A 275 -8.88 30.52 -2.03
CA ARG A 275 -7.95 31.64 -2.17
C ARG A 275 -6.52 31.14 -2.34
N PRO A 276 -5.60 31.96 -2.85
CA PRO A 276 -4.18 31.64 -2.88
C PRO A 276 -3.67 31.17 -1.51
N GLY A 277 -2.94 30.07 -1.47
CA GLY A 277 -2.43 29.42 -0.26
C GLY A 277 -3.44 28.52 0.47
N GLU A 278 -4.71 28.52 0.10
CA GLU A 278 -5.73 27.63 0.68
C GLU A 278 -5.73 26.28 -0.03
N LYS A 279 -6.11 25.26 0.74
CA LYS A 279 -6.34 23.92 0.19
C LYS A 279 -7.73 23.82 -0.41
N ILE A 280 -7.84 23.11 -1.53
CA ILE A 280 -9.11 22.75 -2.14
C ILE A 280 -9.83 21.77 -1.22
N ALA A 281 -11.06 22.09 -0.83
CA ALA A 281 -11.78 21.38 0.23
C ALA A 281 -12.17 19.95 -0.16
N THR A 282 -12.59 19.76 -1.41
CA THR A 282 -13.05 18.48 -1.97
C THR A 282 -12.84 18.47 -3.47
N ASP A 283 -13.09 17.31 -4.10
CA ASP A 283 -13.02 17.20 -5.57
C ASP A 283 -14.14 18.03 -6.22
N GLY A 284 -13.80 18.74 -7.28
CA GLY A 284 -14.74 19.62 -7.92
C GLY A 284 -14.34 20.09 -9.30
N VAL A 285 -15.16 20.95 -9.89
CA VAL A 285 -14.93 21.61 -11.17
C VAL A 285 -14.86 23.11 -10.94
N VAL A 286 -13.90 23.79 -11.54
CA VAL A 286 -13.77 25.24 -11.50
C VAL A 286 -14.94 25.88 -12.22
N VAL A 287 -15.70 26.72 -11.53
CA VAL A 287 -16.86 27.46 -12.08
C VAL A 287 -16.43 28.86 -12.54
N SER A 288 -15.47 29.46 -11.87
CA SER A 288 -14.89 30.75 -12.27
C SER A 288 -13.51 30.97 -11.65
N GLY A 289 -12.69 31.72 -12.37
CA GLY A 289 -11.32 32.06 -11.99
C GLY A 289 -10.28 31.24 -12.73
N THR A 290 -9.05 31.73 -12.71
CA THR A 290 -7.85 31.06 -13.24
C THR A 290 -6.77 31.05 -12.18
N SER A 291 -6.05 29.95 -12.06
CA SER A 291 -4.98 29.79 -11.07
C SER A 291 -4.01 28.68 -11.45
N ALA A 292 -2.97 28.49 -10.64
CA ALA A 292 -2.16 27.28 -10.64
C ALA A 292 -2.42 26.50 -9.35
N VAL A 293 -2.51 25.18 -9.45
CA VAL A 293 -2.79 24.27 -8.32
C VAL A 293 -1.58 23.37 -8.10
N ASP A 294 -1.02 23.42 -6.91
CA ASP A 294 0.04 22.52 -6.45
C ASP A 294 -0.58 21.20 -5.99
N ALA A 295 -0.40 20.17 -6.81
CA ALA A 295 -0.81 18.80 -6.53
C ALA A 295 0.33 17.92 -6.00
N SER A 296 1.51 18.50 -5.67
CA SER A 296 2.73 17.76 -5.30
C SER A 296 2.54 16.78 -4.14
N MET A 297 1.64 17.09 -3.22
CA MET A 297 1.32 16.22 -2.09
C MET A 297 0.62 14.92 -2.49
N LEU A 298 -0.12 14.92 -3.60
CA LEU A 298 -0.83 13.76 -4.14
C LEU A 298 -0.04 13.10 -5.26
N THR A 299 0.42 13.88 -6.21
CA THR A 299 1.11 13.39 -7.41
C THR A 299 2.63 13.30 -7.22
N GLY A 300 3.19 14.07 -6.30
CA GLY A 300 4.64 14.25 -6.11
C GLY A 300 5.32 15.06 -7.21
N GLU A 301 4.57 15.70 -8.11
CA GLU A 301 5.08 16.63 -9.13
C GLU A 301 5.21 18.02 -8.53
N ALA A 302 6.42 18.59 -8.62
CA ALA A 302 6.71 19.87 -7.98
C ALA A 302 6.21 21.10 -8.76
N VAL A 303 5.79 20.91 -10.02
CA VAL A 303 5.31 22.01 -10.87
C VAL A 303 3.79 22.16 -10.71
N PRO A 304 3.28 23.32 -10.27
CA PRO A 304 1.85 23.56 -10.20
C PRO A 304 1.19 23.46 -11.59
N VAL A 305 -0.01 22.90 -11.62
CA VAL A 305 -0.82 22.74 -12.84
C VAL A 305 -1.72 23.94 -13.00
N GLU A 306 -1.70 24.59 -14.15
CA GLU A 306 -2.63 25.69 -14.48
C GLU A 306 -4.05 25.14 -14.63
N VAL A 307 -5.01 25.85 -14.03
CA VAL A 307 -6.44 25.51 -14.05
C VAL A 307 -7.28 26.75 -14.39
N ALA A 308 -8.31 26.52 -15.19
CA ALA A 308 -9.26 27.52 -15.65
C ALA A 308 -10.71 27.03 -15.46
N GLU A 309 -11.70 27.82 -15.86
CA GLU A 309 -13.10 27.43 -15.83
C GLU A 309 -13.35 26.16 -16.65
N GLY A 310 -14.07 25.19 -16.06
CA GLY A 310 -14.34 23.86 -16.60
C GLY A 310 -13.32 22.77 -16.19
N ASP A 311 -12.15 23.13 -15.68
CA ASP A 311 -11.14 22.17 -15.28
C ASP A 311 -11.50 21.46 -13.95
N VAL A 312 -11.12 20.19 -13.86
CA VAL A 312 -11.31 19.38 -12.65
C VAL A 312 -10.17 19.63 -11.66
N VAL A 313 -10.52 19.82 -10.39
CA VAL A 313 -9.57 19.99 -9.30
C VAL A 313 -9.80 18.94 -8.21
N THR A 314 -8.72 18.49 -7.58
CA THR A 314 -8.73 17.44 -6.57
C THR A 314 -8.63 18.03 -5.17
N GLY A 315 -9.41 17.50 -4.23
CA GLY A 315 -9.35 17.87 -2.82
C GLY A 315 -7.96 17.68 -2.22
N ALA A 316 -7.61 18.47 -1.21
CA ALA A 316 -6.31 18.51 -0.51
C ALA A 316 -5.13 19.10 -1.32
N THR A 317 -5.29 19.40 -2.61
CA THR A 317 -4.30 20.17 -3.38
C THR A 317 -4.32 21.65 -2.96
N THR A 318 -3.24 22.39 -3.22
CA THR A 318 -3.10 23.78 -2.74
C THR A 318 -3.23 24.75 -3.91
N ASN A 319 -4.10 25.72 -3.79
CA ASN A 319 -4.22 26.81 -4.75
C ASN A 319 -3.04 27.80 -4.58
N VAL A 320 -2.28 28.05 -5.64
CA VAL A 320 -1.05 28.86 -5.57
C VAL A 320 -1.27 30.30 -6.03
N GLY A 321 -2.14 30.50 -7.04
CA GLY A 321 -2.26 31.77 -7.77
C GLY A 321 -3.53 32.57 -7.49
N GLY A 322 -4.51 32.47 -8.38
CA GLY A 322 -5.75 33.27 -8.39
C GLY A 322 -6.82 32.78 -7.40
N ARG A 323 -7.92 33.54 -7.28
CA ARG A 323 -9.12 33.13 -6.55
C ARG A 323 -9.94 32.20 -7.44
N LEU A 324 -10.22 30.99 -6.98
CA LEU A 324 -11.09 30.04 -7.66
C LEU A 324 -12.45 29.94 -6.98
N VAL A 325 -13.49 29.74 -7.77
CA VAL A 325 -14.79 29.23 -7.32
C VAL A 325 -14.95 27.82 -7.88
N VAL A 326 -15.10 26.85 -6.99
CA VAL A 326 -15.18 25.42 -7.33
C VAL A 326 -16.55 24.89 -6.94
N ARG A 327 -17.17 24.10 -7.81
CA ARG A 327 -18.38 23.34 -7.51
C ARG A 327 -18.01 21.93 -7.10
N ALA A 328 -18.42 21.51 -5.90
CA ALA A 328 -18.16 20.16 -5.38
C ALA A 328 -18.82 19.09 -6.26
N THR A 329 -18.05 18.10 -6.70
CA THR A 329 -18.52 16.95 -7.47
C THR A 329 -18.50 15.66 -6.67
N ARG A 330 -17.56 15.51 -5.74
CA ARG A 330 -17.46 14.36 -4.81
C ARG A 330 -17.20 14.88 -3.40
N ILE A 331 -17.71 14.17 -2.39
CA ILE A 331 -17.55 14.53 -0.98
C ILE A 331 -17.25 13.29 -0.12
N GLY A 332 -16.67 13.49 1.05
CA GLY A 332 -16.48 12.44 2.06
C GLY A 332 -15.67 11.25 1.55
N SER A 333 -16.25 10.05 1.62
CA SER A 333 -15.62 8.79 1.18
C SER A 333 -15.38 8.69 -0.32
N ASP A 334 -16.12 9.45 -1.11
CA ASP A 334 -16.09 9.35 -2.58
C ASP A 334 -15.02 10.24 -3.20
N THR A 335 -14.33 11.06 -2.38
CA THR A 335 -13.21 11.88 -2.87
C THR A 335 -12.01 11.01 -3.25
N GLN A 336 -11.24 11.48 -4.22
CA GLN A 336 -10.05 10.79 -4.70
C GLN A 336 -9.04 10.53 -3.56
N LEU A 337 -8.87 11.49 -2.66
CA LEU A 337 -8.03 11.33 -1.47
C LEU A 337 -8.54 10.21 -0.54
N ALA A 338 -9.86 10.15 -0.29
CA ALA A 338 -10.46 9.12 0.56
C ALA A 338 -10.35 7.73 -0.08
N GLN A 339 -10.56 7.61 -1.39
CA GLN A 339 -10.38 6.37 -2.15
C GLN A 339 -8.92 5.90 -2.11
N MET A 340 -7.94 6.80 -2.29
CA MET A 340 -6.52 6.48 -2.15
C MET A 340 -6.21 5.93 -0.75
N ALA A 341 -6.73 6.58 0.29
CA ALA A 341 -6.54 6.13 1.67
C ALA A 341 -7.18 4.77 1.92
N GLN A 342 -8.37 4.52 1.36
CA GLN A 342 -9.05 3.23 1.43
C GLN A 342 -8.24 2.12 0.75
N LEU A 343 -7.71 2.36 -0.46
CA LEU A 343 -6.86 1.41 -1.16
C LEU A 343 -5.61 1.04 -0.34
N VAL A 344 -4.98 2.01 0.32
CA VAL A 344 -3.82 1.75 1.19
C VAL A 344 -4.23 0.98 2.46
N GLU A 345 -5.41 1.24 3.03
CA GLU A 345 -5.95 0.51 4.18
C GLU A 345 -6.30 -0.94 3.80
N ASP A 346 -6.97 -1.15 2.68
CA ASP A 346 -7.31 -2.47 2.14
C ASP A 346 -6.07 -3.31 1.83
N ALA A 347 -5.03 -2.68 1.29
CA ALA A 347 -3.73 -3.31 1.05
C ALA A 347 -3.11 -3.91 2.32
N GLN A 348 -3.43 -3.38 3.49
CA GLN A 348 -2.89 -3.85 4.77
C GLN A 348 -3.70 -4.99 5.38
N THR A 349 -4.93 -5.24 4.92
CA THR A 349 -5.82 -6.25 5.49
C THR A 349 -5.64 -7.64 4.90
N GLY A 350 -5.12 -7.76 3.67
CA GLY A 350 -4.82 -9.02 3.00
C GLY A 350 -3.66 -9.82 3.63
N LYS A 351 -3.51 -11.08 3.26
CA LYS A 351 -2.39 -11.95 3.66
C LYS A 351 -1.72 -12.58 2.45
N ALA A 352 -0.46 -12.26 2.21
CA ALA A 352 0.37 -12.95 1.22
C ALA A 352 0.50 -14.45 1.52
N GLU A 353 0.71 -15.27 0.50
CA GLU A 353 0.94 -16.73 0.67
C GLU A 353 2.12 -17.03 1.57
N VAL A 354 3.18 -16.24 1.45
CA VAL A 354 4.37 -16.32 2.33
C VAL A 354 4.00 -16.12 3.79
N GLN A 355 3.04 -15.26 4.11
CA GLN A 355 2.55 -15.05 5.47
C GLN A 355 1.69 -16.25 5.92
N ARG A 356 0.80 -16.76 5.07
CA ARG A 356 0.01 -17.97 5.35
C ARG A 356 0.90 -19.18 5.63
N LEU A 357 2.00 -19.32 4.88
CA LEU A 357 2.99 -20.38 5.12
C LEU A 357 3.70 -20.20 6.47
N ALA A 358 4.15 -19.00 6.80
CA ALA A 358 4.79 -18.68 8.07
C ALA A 358 3.86 -18.96 9.26
N ASP A 359 2.58 -18.60 9.16
CA ASP A 359 1.55 -18.86 10.16
C ASP A 359 1.35 -20.37 10.35
N ARG A 360 1.27 -21.15 9.27
CA ARG A 360 1.11 -22.61 9.31
C ARG A 360 2.30 -23.27 9.99
N ILE A 361 3.53 -22.87 9.64
CA ILE A 361 4.76 -23.38 10.27
C ILE A 361 4.73 -23.08 11.77
N SER A 362 4.36 -21.87 12.18
CA SER A 362 4.28 -21.48 13.59
C SER A 362 3.31 -22.33 14.40
N GLY A 363 2.17 -22.71 13.81
CA GLY A 363 1.15 -23.53 14.45
C GLY A 363 1.63 -24.95 14.80
N VAL A 364 2.57 -25.48 14.00
CA VAL A 364 3.18 -26.81 14.22
C VAL A 364 4.45 -26.71 15.08
N PHE A 365 5.19 -25.62 14.95
CA PHE A 365 6.49 -25.41 15.59
C PHE A 365 6.40 -25.41 17.14
N VAL A 366 5.42 -24.70 17.71
CA VAL A 366 5.30 -24.59 19.19
C VAL A 366 5.09 -25.94 19.88
N PRO A 367 4.16 -26.81 19.44
CA PRO A 367 4.05 -28.17 19.99
C PRO A 367 5.35 -28.98 19.89
N ILE A 368 6.06 -28.90 18.74
CA ILE A 368 7.34 -29.61 18.55
C ILE A 368 8.37 -29.13 19.57
N VAL A 369 8.47 -27.82 19.78
CA VAL A 369 9.40 -27.24 20.76
C VAL A 369 9.10 -27.72 22.19
N ILE A 370 7.85 -27.80 22.58
CA ILE A 370 7.46 -28.33 23.90
C ILE A 370 7.93 -29.79 24.03
N VAL A 371 7.74 -30.61 23.00
CA VAL A 371 8.23 -31.98 22.98
C VAL A 371 9.76 -32.01 23.11
N ILE A 372 10.49 -31.20 22.37
CA ILE A 372 11.97 -31.11 22.46
C ILE A 372 12.40 -30.71 23.87
N ALA A 373 11.73 -29.74 24.50
CA ALA A 373 12.05 -29.32 25.87
C ALA A 373 11.83 -30.46 26.89
N VAL A 374 10.74 -31.21 26.72
CA VAL A 374 10.46 -32.38 27.58
C VAL A 374 11.47 -33.51 27.35
N VAL A 375 11.85 -33.77 26.10
CA VAL A 375 12.88 -34.75 25.73
C VAL A 375 14.24 -34.33 26.27
N ALA A 376 14.61 -33.05 26.15
CA ALA A 376 15.85 -32.51 26.72
C ALA A 376 15.86 -32.71 28.26
N LEU A 377 14.75 -32.32 28.95
CA LEU A 377 14.62 -32.51 30.38
C LEU A 377 14.83 -33.99 30.76
N GLY A 378 14.08 -34.91 30.11
CA GLY A 378 14.18 -36.34 30.36
C GLY A 378 15.54 -36.94 30.02
N GLY A 379 16.17 -36.50 28.93
CA GLY A 379 17.50 -36.93 28.52
C GLY A 379 18.58 -36.55 29.54
N TRP A 380 18.57 -35.29 30.01
CA TRP A 380 19.50 -34.83 31.04
C TRP A 380 19.32 -35.58 32.37
N LEU A 381 18.07 -35.80 32.81
CA LEU A 381 17.76 -36.57 34.02
C LEU A 381 18.17 -38.04 33.86
N GLY A 382 17.87 -38.66 32.71
CA GLY A 382 18.22 -40.05 32.43
C GLY A 382 19.72 -40.29 32.31
N ALA A 383 20.49 -39.26 31.92
CA ALA A 383 21.95 -39.27 31.89
C ALA A 383 22.59 -39.04 33.29
N GLY A 384 21.80 -38.85 34.33
CA GLY A 384 22.27 -38.69 35.71
C GLY A 384 22.72 -37.27 36.08
N PHE A 385 22.40 -36.28 35.24
CA PHE A 385 22.70 -34.88 35.56
C PHE A 385 21.73 -34.30 36.62
N PRO A 386 22.16 -33.26 37.37
CA PRO A 386 21.31 -32.62 38.36
C PRO A 386 20.02 -32.05 37.77
N VAL A 387 18.92 -32.09 38.52
CA VAL A 387 17.59 -31.61 38.12
C VAL A 387 17.64 -30.16 37.66
N ALA A 388 18.49 -29.31 38.28
CA ALA A 388 18.66 -27.91 37.91
C ALA A 388 19.25 -27.74 36.50
N ALA A 389 20.29 -28.51 36.13
CA ALA A 389 20.89 -28.46 34.79
C ALA A 389 19.88 -28.92 33.73
N ALA A 390 19.17 -30.04 33.98
CA ALA A 390 18.09 -30.54 33.13
C ALA A 390 17.00 -29.49 32.91
N PHE A 391 16.59 -28.85 33.99
CA PHE A 391 15.58 -27.81 33.99
C PHE A 391 16.01 -26.57 33.22
N THR A 392 17.27 -26.11 33.43
CA THR A 392 17.81 -24.94 32.73
C THR A 392 17.89 -25.17 31.20
N ALA A 393 18.32 -26.37 30.78
CA ALA A 393 18.36 -26.73 29.37
C ALA A 393 16.94 -26.71 28.76
N ALA A 394 15.94 -27.29 29.45
CA ALA A 394 14.55 -27.28 28.98
C ALA A 394 13.98 -25.86 28.91
N VAL A 395 14.23 -25.03 29.93
CA VAL A 395 13.79 -23.60 29.90
C VAL A 395 14.48 -22.84 28.79
N ALA A 396 15.79 -23.04 28.56
CA ALA A 396 16.53 -22.41 27.46
C ALA A 396 15.93 -22.77 26.09
N VAL A 397 15.52 -24.05 25.88
CA VAL A 397 14.82 -24.49 24.67
C VAL A 397 13.49 -23.77 24.51
N LEU A 398 12.67 -23.70 25.58
CA LEU A 398 11.36 -23.01 25.53
C LEU A 398 11.51 -21.51 25.21
N VAL A 399 12.50 -20.86 25.79
CA VAL A 399 12.74 -19.43 25.61
C VAL A 399 13.24 -19.13 24.19
N ILE A 400 14.36 -19.79 23.75
CA ILE A 400 14.98 -19.49 22.47
C ILE A 400 14.07 -19.81 21.28
N ALA A 401 13.22 -20.77 21.42
CA ALA A 401 12.31 -21.20 20.35
C ALA A 401 11.14 -20.24 20.09
N CYS A 402 10.99 -19.18 20.86
CA CYS A 402 9.94 -18.18 20.59
C CYS A 402 10.21 -17.37 19.32
N PRO A 403 9.47 -17.54 18.22
CA PRO A 403 9.70 -16.79 16.99
C PRO A 403 9.04 -15.40 17.06
N CYS A 404 9.40 -14.60 18.09
CA CYS A 404 8.75 -13.30 18.36
C CYS A 404 8.81 -12.35 17.15
N ALA A 405 9.93 -12.33 16.40
CA ALA A 405 10.11 -11.49 15.24
C ALA A 405 9.27 -11.90 14.02
N LEU A 406 8.74 -13.14 13.99
CA LEU A 406 7.98 -13.67 12.85
C LEU A 406 6.69 -12.91 12.62
N GLY A 407 5.96 -12.59 13.69
CA GLY A 407 4.73 -11.80 13.62
C GLY A 407 4.91 -10.39 13.07
N LEU A 408 6.15 -9.87 13.08
CA LEU A 408 6.53 -8.56 12.56
C LEU A 408 7.07 -8.58 11.13
N ALA A 409 7.60 -9.73 10.69
CA ALA A 409 8.40 -9.84 9.48
C ALA A 409 7.66 -9.37 8.23
N THR A 410 6.42 -9.77 8.04
CA THR A 410 5.58 -9.39 6.90
C THR A 410 4.88 -8.05 7.12
N PRO A 411 4.13 -7.83 8.23
CA PRO A 411 3.31 -6.63 8.33
C PRO A 411 4.12 -5.34 8.35
N THR A 412 5.26 -5.32 9.03
CA THR A 412 6.08 -4.11 9.12
C THR A 412 6.69 -3.75 7.76
N ALA A 413 7.20 -4.74 7.01
CA ALA A 413 7.76 -4.48 5.68
C ALA A 413 6.68 -4.07 4.68
N LEU A 414 5.50 -4.71 4.72
CA LEU A 414 4.35 -4.35 3.90
C LEU A 414 3.92 -2.90 4.16
N LEU A 415 3.69 -2.56 5.43
CA LEU A 415 3.23 -1.23 5.83
C LEU A 415 4.22 -0.11 5.43
N VAL A 416 5.53 -0.35 5.58
CA VAL A 416 6.56 0.60 5.15
C VAL A 416 6.66 0.66 3.62
N GLY A 417 6.55 -0.48 2.94
CA GLY A 417 6.61 -0.57 1.48
C GLY A 417 5.42 0.10 0.81
N THR A 418 4.19 -0.24 1.21
CA THR A 418 2.96 0.38 0.67
C THR A 418 2.86 1.86 1.02
N GLY A 419 3.23 2.24 2.25
CA GLY A 419 3.30 3.65 2.64
C GLY A 419 4.33 4.45 1.83
N ARG A 420 5.48 3.83 1.48
CA ARG A 420 6.45 4.46 0.56
C ARG A 420 5.93 4.52 -0.86
N GLY A 421 5.22 3.48 -1.32
CA GLY A 421 4.53 3.47 -2.62
C GLY A 421 3.55 4.64 -2.74
N ALA A 422 2.66 4.80 -1.75
CA ALA A 422 1.69 5.89 -1.72
C ALA A 422 2.35 7.29 -1.81
N GLN A 423 3.47 7.51 -1.10
CA GLN A 423 4.26 8.75 -1.22
C GLN A 423 4.86 8.98 -2.61
N LEU A 424 5.02 7.93 -3.41
CA LEU A 424 5.51 7.98 -4.78
C LEU A 424 4.37 8.00 -5.82
N GLY A 425 3.11 8.06 -5.35
CA GLY A 425 1.95 7.97 -6.22
C GLY A 425 1.69 6.56 -6.75
N VAL A 426 2.14 5.53 -6.05
CA VAL A 426 1.91 4.12 -6.38
C VAL A 426 1.02 3.49 -5.30
N LEU A 427 -0.19 3.12 -5.66
CA LEU A 427 -1.16 2.49 -4.77
C LEU A 427 -1.23 0.99 -5.06
N ILE A 428 -0.92 0.15 -4.09
CA ILE A 428 -0.87 -1.31 -4.22
C ILE A 428 -2.06 -1.87 -3.45
N LYS A 429 -2.94 -2.66 -4.08
CA LYS A 429 -4.18 -3.15 -3.46
C LYS A 429 -4.03 -4.29 -2.45
N GLY A 430 -2.87 -4.94 -2.37
CA GLY A 430 -2.72 -6.03 -1.41
C GLY A 430 -1.33 -6.64 -1.36
N PRO A 431 -1.07 -7.48 -0.35
CA PRO A 431 0.20 -8.19 -0.24
C PRO A 431 0.36 -9.29 -1.29
N GLU A 432 -0.74 -9.81 -1.85
CA GLU A 432 -0.73 -10.79 -2.95
C GLU A 432 -0.13 -10.18 -4.22
N VAL A 433 -0.40 -8.89 -4.47
CA VAL A 433 0.16 -8.13 -5.59
C VAL A 433 1.69 -8.09 -5.57
N LEU A 434 2.30 -8.10 -4.37
CA LEU A 434 3.76 -8.16 -4.24
C LEU A 434 4.32 -9.50 -4.74
N GLU A 435 3.56 -10.58 -4.61
CA GLU A 435 3.94 -11.92 -5.08
C GLU A 435 3.79 -12.04 -6.59
N SER A 436 2.66 -11.58 -7.15
CA SER A 436 2.43 -11.48 -8.60
C SER A 436 3.52 -10.65 -9.28
N THR A 437 3.84 -9.48 -8.73
CA THR A 437 4.87 -8.58 -9.27
C THR A 437 6.26 -9.23 -9.40
N ARG A 438 6.57 -10.22 -8.56
CA ARG A 438 7.86 -10.91 -8.63
C ARG A 438 7.99 -11.81 -9.83
N THR A 439 6.92 -12.47 -10.21
CA THR A 439 6.90 -13.51 -11.25
C THR A 439 6.73 -12.96 -12.66
N VAL A 440 6.24 -11.72 -12.77
CA VAL A 440 6.07 -11.02 -14.05
C VAL A 440 7.37 -11.00 -14.87
N ASP A 441 7.28 -11.42 -16.13
CA ASP A 441 8.33 -11.43 -17.14
C ASP A 441 7.98 -10.61 -18.40
N THR A 442 6.69 -10.36 -18.62
CA THR A 442 6.17 -9.66 -19.80
C THR A 442 5.29 -8.50 -19.37
N VAL A 443 5.45 -7.33 -20.00
CA VAL A 443 4.60 -6.16 -19.77
C VAL A 443 3.89 -5.78 -21.07
N VAL A 444 2.57 -5.92 -21.08
CA VAL A 444 1.70 -5.50 -22.16
C VAL A 444 1.23 -4.07 -21.89
N LEU A 445 1.48 -3.19 -22.83
CA LEU A 445 1.22 -1.76 -22.73
C LEU A 445 0.14 -1.36 -23.71
N ASP A 446 -0.98 -0.82 -23.22
CA ASP A 446 -1.89 -0.13 -24.12
C ASP A 446 -1.21 1.09 -24.73
N LYS A 447 -1.59 1.47 -25.95
CA LYS A 447 -1.05 2.66 -26.62
C LYS A 447 -1.61 3.94 -26.00
N THR A 448 -2.94 4.10 -26.12
CA THR A 448 -3.63 5.38 -25.89
C THR A 448 -3.71 5.71 -24.39
N GLY A 449 -3.30 6.93 -23.99
CA GLY A 449 -3.32 7.33 -22.57
C GLY A 449 -2.21 6.70 -21.72
N THR A 450 -1.60 5.60 -22.17
CA THR A 450 -0.54 4.86 -21.48
C THR A 450 0.84 5.21 -22.06
N VAL A 451 1.16 4.78 -23.28
CA VAL A 451 2.41 5.13 -23.99
C VAL A 451 2.33 6.53 -24.59
N THR A 452 1.13 6.91 -25.07
CA THR A 452 0.84 8.23 -25.62
C THR A 452 0.05 9.07 -24.61
N SER A 453 -0.12 10.36 -24.91
CA SER A 453 -0.81 11.31 -24.03
C SER A 453 -2.32 11.03 -23.91
N GLY A 454 -2.92 10.32 -24.86
CA GLY A 454 -4.36 10.14 -25.00
C GLY A 454 -5.10 11.42 -25.41
N LYS A 455 -4.37 12.49 -25.65
CA LYS A 455 -4.91 13.78 -26.07
C LYS A 455 -4.38 14.12 -27.46
N MET A 456 -5.30 14.50 -28.35
CA MET A 456 -4.94 15.01 -29.66
C MET A 456 -4.21 16.34 -29.49
N THR A 457 -3.17 16.54 -30.28
CA THR A 457 -2.40 17.81 -30.35
C THR A 457 -2.20 18.22 -31.79
N LEU A 458 -2.19 19.52 -32.05
CA LEU A 458 -1.82 20.08 -33.35
C LEU A 458 -0.30 19.91 -33.54
N VAL A 459 0.12 19.03 -34.43
CA VAL A 459 1.53 18.67 -34.63
C VAL A 459 2.17 19.34 -35.86
N ASP A 460 1.37 19.70 -36.86
CA ASP A 460 1.86 20.38 -38.02
C ASP A 460 0.77 21.21 -38.71
N VAL A 461 1.19 22.28 -39.39
CA VAL A 461 0.31 23.18 -40.16
C VAL A 461 0.98 23.46 -41.51
N VAL A 462 0.36 23.00 -42.57
CA VAL A 462 0.88 23.18 -43.94
C VAL A 462 -0.05 24.10 -44.71
N VAL A 463 0.50 25.21 -45.20
CA VAL A 463 -0.27 26.25 -45.86
C VAL A 463 -0.08 26.21 -47.37
N GLU A 464 -1.09 26.61 -48.13
CA GLU A 464 -1.00 26.84 -49.56
C GLU A 464 -0.11 28.09 -49.86
N PRO A 465 0.70 28.10 -50.91
CA PRO A 465 1.46 29.28 -51.31
C PRO A 465 0.59 30.53 -51.40
N GLY A 466 0.97 31.58 -50.67
CA GLY A 466 0.22 32.81 -50.58
C GLY A 466 -0.75 32.93 -49.42
N THR A 467 -0.84 31.92 -48.57
CA THR A 467 -1.59 31.95 -47.30
C THR A 467 -0.61 32.11 -46.14
N GLU A 468 -0.89 33.05 -45.23
CA GLU A 468 -0.09 33.20 -44.00
C GLU A 468 -0.49 32.14 -42.97
N ARG A 469 0.50 31.49 -42.36
CA ARG A 469 0.30 30.47 -41.35
C ARG A 469 -0.51 30.98 -40.14
N ALA A 470 -0.20 32.20 -39.69
CA ALA A 470 -0.90 32.82 -38.57
C ALA A 470 -2.38 33.10 -38.87
N GLU A 471 -2.70 33.52 -40.14
CA GLU A 471 -4.07 33.73 -40.57
C GLU A 471 -4.86 32.42 -40.61
N LEU A 472 -4.28 31.36 -41.19
CA LEU A 472 -4.90 30.04 -41.22
C LEU A 472 -5.21 29.52 -39.80
N LEU A 473 -4.26 29.63 -38.89
CA LEU A 473 -4.46 29.22 -37.50
C LEU A 473 -5.51 30.08 -36.79
N ARG A 474 -5.52 31.37 -37.01
CA ARG A 474 -6.48 32.28 -36.40
C ARG A 474 -7.91 32.02 -36.85
N LEU A 475 -8.13 31.80 -38.14
CA LEU A 475 -9.48 31.55 -38.70
C LEU A 475 -9.94 30.13 -38.38
N ALA A 476 -9.11 29.10 -38.60
CA ALA A 476 -9.46 27.73 -38.32
C ALA A 476 -9.61 27.46 -36.80
N GLY A 477 -8.68 28.00 -36.00
CA GLY A 477 -8.72 27.88 -34.55
C GLY A 477 -9.97 28.51 -33.94
N ALA A 478 -10.36 29.72 -34.41
CA ALA A 478 -11.56 30.39 -33.97
C ALA A 478 -12.83 29.57 -34.25
N LEU A 479 -12.92 28.96 -35.44
CA LEU A 479 -14.06 28.13 -35.81
C LEU A 479 -14.10 26.85 -34.99
N GLU A 480 -12.96 26.19 -34.75
CA GLU A 480 -12.85 24.96 -33.99
C GLU A 480 -13.01 25.20 -32.49
N ASP A 481 -12.75 26.40 -31.97
CA ASP A 481 -12.98 26.73 -30.53
C ASP A 481 -14.47 26.65 -30.13
N ALA A 482 -15.37 26.76 -31.11
CA ALA A 482 -16.80 26.57 -30.89
C ALA A 482 -17.23 25.09 -30.88
N SER A 483 -16.30 24.12 -31.03
CA SER A 483 -16.59 22.70 -31.12
C SER A 483 -16.02 21.93 -29.92
N GLU A 484 -16.83 21.05 -29.31
CA GLU A 484 -16.42 20.15 -28.23
C GLU A 484 -15.63 18.93 -28.73
N HIS A 485 -15.45 18.76 -30.04
CA HIS A 485 -14.76 17.59 -30.59
C HIS A 485 -13.26 17.58 -30.23
N PRO A 486 -12.64 16.45 -29.82
CA PRO A 486 -11.22 16.41 -29.39
C PRO A 486 -10.22 16.94 -30.40
N ILE A 487 -10.48 16.75 -31.72
CA ILE A 487 -9.66 17.28 -32.78
C ILE A 487 -9.79 18.82 -32.84
N ALA A 488 -11.01 19.31 -32.69
CA ALA A 488 -11.30 20.74 -32.69
C ALA A 488 -10.59 21.46 -31.54
N GLN A 489 -10.71 20.94 -30.33
CA GLN A 489 -10.03 21.45 -29.15
C GLN A 489 -8.51 21.44 -29.29
N ALA A 490 -7.95 20.41 -29.93
CA ALA A 490 -6.50 20.35 -30.21
C ALA A 490 -6.05 21.47 -31.15
N ILE A 491 -6.86 21.74 -32.21
CA ILE A 491 -6.61 22.80 -33.15
C ILE A 491 -6.73 24.18 -32.49
N ALA A 492 -7.82 24.40 -31.74
CA ALA A 492 -8.06 25.69 -31.06
C ALA A 492 -6.95 25.98 -30.02
N LYS A 493 -6.55 25.03 -29.22
CA LYS A 493 -5.42 25.16 -28.26
C LYS A 493 -4.10 25.44 -28.96
N GLY A 494 -3.80 24.70 -30.03
CA GLY A 494 -2.59 24.90 -30.82
C GLY A 494 -2.57 26.27 -31.45
N ALA A 495 -3.68 26.75 -32.02
CA ALA A 495 -3.85 28.06 -32.58
C ALA A 495 -3.69 29.15 -31.49
N THR A 496 -4.36 29.03 -30.35
CA THR A 496 -4.23 30.03 -29.26
C THR A 496 -2.80 30.15 -28.76
N HIS A 497 -2.06 29.04 -28.68
CA HIS A 497 -0.66 29.05 -28.27
C HIS A 497 0.24 29.83 -29.26
N GLU A 498 -0.03 29.75 -30.58
CA GLU A 498 0.82 30.33 -31.61
C GLU A 498 0.38 31.76 -31.95
N VAL A 499 -0.92 32.06 -32.01
CA VAL A 499 -1.44 33.36 -32.48
C VAL A 499 -2.13 34.20 -31.40
N GLY A 500 -2.30 33.66 -30.18
CA GLY A 500 -2.95 34.38 -29.09
C GLY A 500 -4.48 34.24 -29.10
N ALA A 501 -5.18 35.27 -28.63
CA ALA A 501 -6.65 35.23 -28.52
C ALA A 501 -7.32 35.06 -29.89
N LEU A 502 -8.29 34.16 -29.95
CA LEU A 502 -9.06 33.84 -31.15
C LEU A 502 -10.33 34.68 -31.23
N PRO A 503 -10.75 35.11 -32.43
CA PRO A 503 -12.02 35.80 -32.63
C PRO A 503 -13.20 34.82 -32.42
N THR A 504 -14.38 35.35 -32.08
CA THR A 504 -15.59 34.54 -31.93
C THR A 504 -16.21 34.30 -33.32
N PRO A 505 -16.52 33.03 -33.68
CA PRO A 505 -17.16 32.77 -34.97
C PRO A 505 -18.64 33.13 -34.95
N GLU A 506 -19.18 33.51 -36.11
CA GLU A 506 -20.60 33.71 -36.37
C GLU A 506 -21.13 32.54 -37.21
N ASP A 507 -22.45 32.23 -37.08
CA ASP A 507 -23.14 31.21 -37.88
C ASP A 507 -22.47 29.84 -37.86
N PHE A 508 -21.91 29.45 -36.70
CA PHE A 508 -21.25 28.15 -36.52
C PHE A 508 -22.23 27.00 -36.78
N THR A 509 -21.82 26.05 -37.62
CA THR A 509 -22.58 24.83 -37.92
C THR A 509 -21.66 23.63 -37.96
N ASN A 510 -21.99 22.61 -37.14
CA ASN A 510 -21.34 21.31 -37.20
C ASN A 510 -22.01 20.41 -38.27
N ILE A 511 -21.22 19.92 -39.21
CA ILE A 511 -21.67 19.00 -40.27
C ILE A 511 -21.21 17.59 -39.89
N GLU A 512 -22.16 16.78 -39.46
CA GLU A 512 -21.90 15.44 -38.91
C GLU A 512 -21.02 14.58 -39.83
N GLY A 513 -19.91 14.09 -39.27
CA GLY A 513 -18.93 13.24 -39.97
C GLY A 513 -18.09 13.92 -41.01
N LYS A 514 -18.25 15.22 -41.28
CA LYS A 514 -17.49 15.98 -42.31
C LYS A 514 -16.63 17.10 -41.74
N GLY A 515 -17.08 17.82 -40.73
CA GLY A 515 -16.36 18.98 -40.17
C GLY A 515 -17.26 20.09 -39.69
N VAL A 516 -16.72 21.33 -39.65
CA VAL A 516 -17.41 22.54 -39.18
C VAL A 516 -17.34 23.64 -40.22
N GLN A 517 -18.33 24.51 -40.19
CA GLN A 517 -18.37 25.74 -41.02
C GLN A 517 -18.90 26.93 -40.21
N GLY A 518 -18.51 28.14 -40.60
CA GLY A 518 -18.98 29.37 -39.98
C GLY A 518 -18.32 30.59 -40.57
N ILE A 519 -18.63 31.76 -40.04
CA ILE A 519 -18.06 33.03 -40.47
C ILE A 519 -17.09 33.51 -39.39
N VAL A 520 -15.84 33.79 -39.78
CA VAL A 520 -14.80 34.31 -38.87
C VAL A 520 -14.17 35.52 -39.54
N ASP A 521 -14.21 36.69 -38.90
CA ASP A 521 -13.70 37.97 -39.44
C ASP A 521 -14.21 38.29 -40.85
N GLY A 522 -15.46 37.92 -41.15
CA GLY A 522 -16.09 38.15 -42.46
C GLY A 522 -15.76 37.12 -43.55
N HIS A 523 -14.95 36.10 -43.25
CA HIS A 523 -14.64 34.99 -44.15
C HIS A 523 -15.54 33.79 -43.86
N ALA A 524 -16.10 33.18 -44.91
CA ALA A 524 -16.83 31.90 -44.81
C ALA A 524 -15.81 30.74 -44.73
N VAL A 525 -15.53 30.27 -43.49
CA VAL A 525 -14.48 29.31 -43.19
C VAL A 525 -15.06 27.90 -43.12
N LEU A 526 -14.37 26.93 -43.70
CA LEU A 526 -14.64 25.50 -43.66
C LEU A 526 -13.46 24.79 -43.03
N VAL A 527 -13.69 23.96 -42.06
CA VAL A 527 -12.64 23.11 -41.45
C VAL A 527 -13.17 21.66 -41.34
N GLY A 528 -12.51 20.73 -42.01
CA GLY A 528 -12.98 19.36 -42.03
C GLY A 528 -12.31 18.45 -43.03
N ARG A 529 -13.01 17.41 -43.43
CA ARG A 529 -12.57 16.47 -44.47
C ARG A 529 -12.56 17.15 -45.84
N ASP A 530 -11.70 16.71 -46.74
CA ASP A 530 -11.66 17.16 -48.12
C ASP A 530 -13.00 17.01 -48.85
N SER A 531 -13.85 16.05 -48.46
CA SER A 531 -15.21 15.92 -48.97
C SER A 531 -16.11 17.14 -48.63
N LEU A 532 -15.91 17.77 -47.46
CA LEU A 532 -16.63 18.99 -47.09
C LEU A 532 -16.20 20.17 -47.98
N LEU A 533 -14.89 20.34 -48.15
CA LEU A 533 -14.37 21.39 -49.01
C LEU A 533 -14.82 21.20 -50.48
N ALA A 534 -14.84 19.96 -50.99
CA ALA A 534 -15.26 19.63 -52.35
C ALA A 534 -16.75 19.97 -52.59
N GLU A 535 -17.64 19.84 -51.60
CA GLU A 535 -19.05 20.30 -51.72
C GLU A 535 -19.16 21.79 -51.96
N TRP A 536 -18.17 22.56 -51.47
CA TRP A 536 -18.05 24.01 -51.72
C TRP A 536 -17.15 24.32 -52.86
N SER A 537 -16.87 23.35 -53.77
CA SER A 537 -16.00 23.47 -54.92
C SER A 537 -14.55 23.91 -54.60
N GLN A 538 -14.11 23.68 -53.39
CA GLN A 538 -12.75 23.93 -52.92
C GLN A 538 -11.97 22.61 -52.95
N THR A 539 -10.88 22.53 -53.69
CA THR A 539 -10.06 21.35 -53.84
C THR A 539 -8.63 21.60 -53.36
N LEU A 540 -8.05 20.58 -52.69
CA LEU A 540 -6.64 20.66 -52.28
C LEU A 540 -5.73 20.67 -53.48
N SER A 541 -4.65 21.45 -53.42
CA SER A 541 -3.57 21.39 -54.39
C SER A 541 -2.89 20.01 -54.38
N ARG A 542 -2.13 19.70 -55.43
CA ARG A 542 -1.38 18.43 -55.49
C ARG A 542 -0.39 18.31 -54.31
N GLU A 543 0.19 19.43 -53.89
CA GLU A 543 1.15 19.45 -52.79
C GLU A 543 0.48 19.16 -51.45
N LEU A 544 -0.62 19.85 -51.15
CA LEU A 544 -1.41 19.59 -49.92
C LEU A 544 -1.98 18.16 -49.89
N ALA A 545 -2.51 17.67 -51.05
CA ALA A 545 -3.02 16.31 -51.12
C ALA A 545 -1.94 15.24 -50.90
N SER A 546 -0.72 15.44 -51.47
CA SER A 546 0.40 14.53 -51.24
C SER A 546 0.89 14.54 -49.77
N THR A 547 0.93 15.73 -49.16
CA THR A 547 1.32 15.89 -47.76
C THR A 547 0.26 15.27 -46.81
N LYS A 548 -1.02 15.48 -47.11
CA LYS A 548 -2.14 14.82 -46.42
C LYS A 548 -1.99 13.30 -46.49
N ALA A 549 -1.85 12.73 -47.68
CA ALA A 549 -1.73 11.27 -47.84
C ALA A 549 -0.53 10.71 -47.09
N ARG A 550 0.59 11.41 -47.07
CA ARG A 550 1.77 11.03 -46.27
C ARG A 550 1.47 11.06 -44.77
N ALA A 551 0.90 12.16 -44.27
CA ALA A 551 0.56 12.26 -42.85
C ALA A 551 -0.47 11.21 -42.40
N GLU A 552 -1.48 10.92 -43.24
CA GLU A 552 -2.46 9.85 -42.99
C GLU A 552 -1.82 8.46 -43.01
N SER A 553 -0.87 8.20 -43.92
CA SER A 553 -0.09 6.95 -43.91
C SER A 553 0.78 6.79 -42.66
N GLU A 554 1.12 7.90 -42.03
CA GLU A 554 1.80 7.93 -40.73
C GLU A 554 0.84 7.81 -39.53
N GLY A 555 -0.46 7.62 -39.75
CA GLY A 555 -1.49 7.46 -38.70
C GLY A 555 -1.89 8.77 -38.02
N LYS A 556 -1.59 9.88 -38.63
CA LYS A 556 -2.03 11.21 -38.16
C LYS A 556 -3.40 11.54 -38.75
N THR A 557 -4.19 12.33 -38.03
CA THR A 557 -5.45 12.86 -38.54
C THR A 557 -5.18 14.18 -39.24
N VAL A 558 -5.68 14.35 -40.47
CA VAL A 558 -5.51 15.55 -41.25
C VAL A 558 -6.85 16.22 -41.50
N VAL A 559 -6.94 17.52 -41.22
CA VAL A 559 -8.11 18.35 -41.40
C VAL A 559 -7.78 19.42 -42.41
N ALA A 560 -8.58 19.56 -43.46
CA ALA A 560 -8.43 20.58 -44.48
C ALA A 560 -9.14 21.87 -44.08
N VAL A 561 -8.53 23.00 -44.42
CA VAL A 561 -9.06 24.34 -44.12
C VAL A 561 -9.22 25.11 -45.42
N GLY A 562 -10.37 25.76 -45.57
CA GLY A 562 -10.63 26.59 -46.73
C GLY A 562 -11.55 27.77 -46.44
N TRP A 563 -11.36 28.87 -47.18
CA TRP A 563 -12.22 30.04 -47.16
C TRP A 563 -12.12 30.80 -48.50
N ASP A 564 -13.12 31.63 -48.78
CA ASP A 564 -13.23 32.42 -49.98
C ASP A 564 -13.04 31.62 -51.28
N GLY A 565 -13.64 30.43 -51.34
CA GLY A 565 -13.64 29.57 -52.52
C GLY A 565 -12.33 28.79 -52.79
N GLN A 566 -11.37 28.80 -51.86
CA GLN A 566 -10.09 28.13 -52.02
C GLN A 566 -9.70 27.33 -50.77
N ALA A 567 -9.14 26.14 -50.97
CA ALA A 567 -8.45 25.41 -49.94
C ALA A 567 -7.14 26.16 -49.59
N ARG A 568 -6.93 26.48 -48.33
CA ARG A 568 -5.85 27.33 -47.85
C ARG A 568 -4.74 26.58 -47.15
N GLY A 569 -5.03 25.36 -46.64
CA GLY A 569 -4.03 24.53 -45.98
C GLY A 569 -4.63 23.30 -45.32
N ILE A 570 -3.77 22.59 -44.63
CA ILE A 570 -4.15 21.43 -43.81
C ILE A 570 -3.56 21.55 -42.41
N LEU A 571 -4.32 21.08 -41.44
CA LEU A 571 -3.93 20.95 -40.04
C LEU A 571 -3.74 19.46 -39.72
N VAL A 572 -2.60 19.12 -39.14
CA VAL A 572 -2.24 17.75 -38.81
C VAL A 572 -2.32 17.59 -37.29
N VAL A 573 -3.16 16.67 -36.85
CA VAL A 573 -3.40 16.41 -35.46
C VAL A 573 -3.05 14.95 -35.14
N ALA A 574 -2.37 14.72 -34.04
CA ALA A 574 -2.00 13.36 -33.62
C ALA A 574 -1.99 13.22 -32.09
N ASP A 575 -2.17 12.00 -31.64
CA ASP A 575 -1.86 11.63 -30.27
C ASP A 575 -0.35 11.40 -30.16
N THR A 576 0.31 12.14 -29.28
CA THR A 576 1.77 12.17 -29.17
C THR A 576 2.29 11.21 -28.10
N VAL A 577 3.44 10.59 -28.36
CA VAL A 577 4.18 9.78 -27.37
C VAL A 577 4.56 10.66 -26.18
N LYS A 578 4.34 10.15 -24.96
CA LYS A 578 4.80 10.86 -23.75
C LYS A 578 6.33 10.92 -23.72
N PRO A 579 6.94 12.05 -23.36
CA PRO A 579 8.41 12.19 -23.34
C PRO A 579 9.13 11.15 -22.45
N SER A 580 8.45 10.65 -21.41
CA SER A 580 8.98 9.65 -20.49
C SER A 580 8.83 8.20 -20.93
N SER A 581 8.07 7.92 -22.01
CA SER A 581 7.75 6.54 -22.42
C SER A 581 8.98 5.75 -22.86
N ALA A 582 9.85 6.30 -23.69
CA ALA A 582 11.06 5.62 -24.13
C ALA A 582 11.99 5.25 -22.95
N GLU A 583 12.15 6.17 -21.99
CA GLU A 583 12.92 5.91 -20.78
C GLU A 583 12.28 4.78 -19.94
N ALA A 584 10.96 4.80 -19.77
CA ALA A 584 10.23 3.77 -19.03
C ALA A 584 10.39 2.39 -19.68
N ILE A 585 10.28 2.29 -21.00
CA ILE A 585 10.47 1.05 -21.76
C ILE A 585 11.89 0.50 -21.57
N ALA A 586 12.91 1.35 -21.71
CA ALA A 586 14.30 0.94 -21.46
C ALA A 586 14.50 0.41 -20.03
N GLN A 587 13.83 1.03 -19.05
CA GLN A 587 13.88 0.60 -17.67
C GLN A 587 13.14 -0.72 -17.40
N PHE A 588 11.99 -1.00 -18.07
CA PHE A 588 11.35 -2.31 -18.00
C PHE A 588 12.28 -3.40 -18.49
N THR A 589 12.93 -3.19 -19.64
CA THR A 589 13.93 -4.13 -20.19
C THR A 589 15.11 -4.32 -19.22
N ALA A 590 15.60 -3.24 -18.61
CA ALA A 590 16.71 -3.30 -17.65
C ALA A 590 16.39 -4.11 -16.38
N ILE A 591 15.12 -4.17 -15.97
CA ILE A 591 14.68 -5.00 -14.83
C ILE A 591 14.22 -6.40 -15.23
N GLY A 592 14.45 -6.80 -16.51
CA GLY A 592 14.22 -8.15 -17.05
C GLY A 592 12.79 -8.40 -17.50
N LEU A 593 12.05 -7.38 -17.93
CA LEU A 593 10.72 -7.50 -18.51
C LEU A 593 10.75 -7.32 -20.01
N THR A 594 9.91 -8.06 -20.73
CA THR A 594 9.71 -7.91 -22.18
C THR A 594 8.51 -7.00 -22.45
N PRO A 595 8.71 -5.77 -22.96
CA PRO A 595 7.60 -4.88 -23.30
C PRO A 595 6.94 -5.28 -24.62
N ILE A 596 5.60 -5.29 -24.64
CA ILE A 596 4.75 -5.56 -25.82
C ILE A 596 3.78 -4.40 -25.98
N LEU A 597 3.71 -3.80 -27.15
CA LEU A 597 2.72 -2.76 -27.47
C LEU A 597 1.42 -3.41 -27.95
N LEU A 598 0.30 -3.09 -27.30
CA LEU A 598 -1.04 -3.57 -27.66
C LEU A 598 -1.90 -2.38 -28.11
N THR A 599 -2.48 -2.45 -29.33
CA THR A 599 -3.26 -1.34 -29.86
C THR A 599 -4.32 -1.79 -30.88
N GLY A 600 -5.39 -1.00 -31.00
CA GLY A 600 -6.37 -1.12 -32.08
C GLY A 600 -5.97 -0.44 -33.42
N ASP A 601 -4.86 0.29 -33.44
CA ASP A 601 -4.35 0.92 -34.64
C ASP A 601 -3.87 -0.10 -35.66
N ASN A 602 -3.70 0.35 -36.92
CA ASN A 602 -3.10 -0.48 -37.95
C ASN A 602 -1.61 -0.78 -37.63
N ASP A 603 -1.12 -1.90 -38.18
CA ASP A 603 0.23 -2.43 -37.90
C ASP A 603 1.36 -1.42 -38.22
N ALA A 604 1.23 -0.63 -39.29
CA ALA A 604 2.26 0.36 -39.68
C ALA A 604 2.43 1.48 -38.64
N VAL A 605 1.31 2.02 -38.14
CA VAL A 605 1.30 3.06 -37.11
C VAL A 605 1.82 2.51 -35.79
N ALA A 606 1.36 1.33 -35.40
CA ALA A 606 1.77 0.67 -34.17
C ALA A 606 3.28 0.41 -34.15
N ARG A 607 3.86 -0.12 -35.25
CA ARG A 607 5.31 -0.36 -35.36
C ARG A 607 6.14 0.93 -35.31
N ARG A 608 5.64 2.01 -35.90
CA ARG A 608 6.34 3.30 -35.82
C ARG A 608 6.43 3.81 -34.37
N ILE A 609 5.30 3.78 -33.65
CA ILE A 609 5.27 4.19 -32.23
C ILE A 609 6.14 3.27 -31.39
N ALA A 610 6.08 1.96 -31.62
CA ALA A 610 6.92 1.00 -30.95
C ALA A 610 8.42 1.26 -31.16
N ALA A 611 8.82 1.53 -32.42
CA ALA A 611 10.20 1.87 -32.75
C ALA A 611 10.66 3.18 -32.09
N GLU A 612 9.78 4.20 -31.98
CA GLU A 612 10.06 5.47 -31.32
C GLU A 612 10.36 5.29 -29.82
N VAL A 613 9.67 4.35 -29.16
CA VAL A 613 9.84 4.10 -27.73
C VAL A 613 10.76 2.91 -27.41
N GLY A 614 11.22 2.16 -28.43
CA GLY A 614 12.13 1.01 -28.26
C GLY A 614 11.42 -0.30 -27.88
N ILE A 615 10.21 -0.54 -28.37
CA ILE A 615 9.47 -1.80 -28.25
C ILE A 615 9.63 -2.62 -29.52
N ASP A 616 10.07 -3.88 -29.39
CA ASP A 616 10.27 -4.78 -30.53
C ASP A 616 9.01 -5.57 -30.88
N GLU A 617 8.19 -5.94 -29.89
CA GLU A 617 7.00 -6.77 -30.06
C GLU A 617 5.72 -5.93 -30.08
N VAL A 618 4.94 -6.06 -31.18
CA VAL A 618 3.71 -5.28 -31.41
C VAL A 618 2.56 -6.21 -31.74
N ILE A 619 1.42 -5.97 -31.09
CA ILE A 619 0.14 -6.64 -31.38
C ILE A 619 -0.86 -5.55 -31.76
N ALA A 620 -1.05 -5.37 -33.08
CA ALA A 620 -1.88 -4.32 -33.66
C ALA A 620 -3.27 -4.85 -34.08
N GLU A 621 -4.18 -3.95 -34.46
CA GLU A 621 -5.52 -4.24 -34.99
C GLU A 621 -6.41 -5.05 -34.02
N VAL A 622 -6.20 -4.87 -32.70
CA VAL A 622 -6.94 -5.58 -31.66
C VAL A 622 -8.17 -4.78 -31.26
N LEU A 623 -9.34 -5.39 -31.40
CA LEU A 623 -10.58 -4.76 -30.90
C LEU A 623 -10.58 -4.71 -29.36
N PRO A 624 -11.23 -3.73 -28.75
CA PRO A 624 -11.27 -3.59 -27.29
C PRO A 624 -11.69 -4.87 -26.56
N LYS A 625 -12.69 -5.57 -27.07
CA LYS A 625 -13.20 -6.85 -26.52
C LYS A 625 -12.18 -8.00 -26.58
N ASP A 626 -11.25 -7.95 -27.56
CA ASP A 626 -10.31 -9.02 -27.82
C ASP A 626 -8.97 -8.84 -27.07
N LYS A 627 -8.77 -7.71 -26.37
CA LYS A 627 -7.59 -7.47 -25.53
C LYS A 627 -7.40 -8.53 -24.45
N VAL A 628 -8.51 -9.03 -23.88
CA VAL A 628 -8.50 -10.12 -22.89
C VAL A 628 -7.94 -11.42 -23.50
N ASP A 629 -8.31 -11.71 -24.74
CA ASP A 629 -7.86 -12.94 -25.44
C ASP A 629 -6.36 -12.87 -25.70
N VAL A 630 -5.81 -11.69 -25.98
CA VAL A 630 -4.35 -11.50 -26.12
C VAL A 630 -3.64 -11.83 -24.81
N VAL A 631 -4.09 -11.29 -23.69
CA VAL A 631 -3.52 -11.59 -22.36
C VAL A 631 -3.61 -13.07 -22.06
N THR A 632 -4.79 -13.67 -22.26
CA THR A 632 -5.02 -15.11 -22.04
C THR A 632 -4.14 -15.99 -22.93
N ARG A 633 -3.89 -15.60 -24.19
CA ARG A 633 -2.98 -16.30 -25.09
C ARG A 633 -1.54 -16.27 -24.57
N LEU A 634 -1.04 -15.10 -24.19
CA LEU A 634 0.31 -14.94 -23.64
C LEU A 634 0.49 -15.78 -22.36
N GLN A 635 -0.52 -15.82 -21.49
CA GLN A 635 -0.52 -16.67 -20.29
C GLN A 635 -0.47 -18.16 -20.64
N ARG A 636 -1.21 -18.60 -21.67
CA ARG A 636 -1.15 -19.99 -22.15
C ARG A 636 0.19 -20.37 -22.78
N GLU A 637 0.90 -19.40 -23.31
CA GLU A 637 2.28 -19.56 -23.81
C GLU A 637 3.30 -19.67 -22.66
N GLY A 638 2.85 -19.55 -21.40
CA GLY A 638 3.68 -19.64 -20.19
C GLY A 638 4.31 -18.32 -19.76
N LYS A 639 3.90 -17.18 -20.33
CA LYS A 639 4.33 -15.85 -19.91
C LYS A 639 3.53 -15.43 -18.67
N VAL A 640 4.17 -14.70 -17.77
CA VAL A 640 3.52 -14.06 -16.61
C VAL A 640 3.35 -12.58 -16.94
N VAL A 641 2.10 -12.19 -17.19
CA VAL A 641 1.75 -10.96 -17.87
C VAL A 641 1.37 -9.84 -16.89
N ALA A 642 2.07 -8.70 -16.95
CA ALA A 642 1.55 -7.43 -16.43
C ALA A 642 0.83 -6.69 -17.57
N MET A 643 -0.38 -6.20 -17.34
CA MET A 643 -1.10 -5.30 -18.26
C MET A 643 -1.11 -3.88 -17.70
N ILE A 644 -0.77 -2.90 -18.52
CA ILE A 644 -0.84 -1.47 -18.17
C ILE A 644 -1.78 -0.77 -19.14
N GLY A 645 -2.81 -0.10 -18.59
CA GLY A 645 -3.83 0.61 -19.37
C GLY A 645 -4.49 1.71 -18.57
N ASP A 646 -5.30 2.54 -19.24
CA ASP A 646 -6.00 3.68 -18.63
C ASP A 646 -7.50 3.71 -18.92
N GLY A 647 -7.97 2.98 -19.93
CA GLY A 647 -9.33 3.05 -20.46
C GLY A 647 -10.32 2.05 -19.84
N VAL A 648 -11.61 2.35 -19.98
CA VAL A 648 -12.71 1.41 -19.68
C VAL A 648 -12.55 0.12 -20.49
N ASN A 649 -12.02 0.24 -21.70
CA ASN A 649 -11.78 -0.88 -22.62
C ASN A 649 -10.69 -1.85 -22.14
N ASP A 650 -9.82 -1.40 -21.22
CA ASP A 650 -8.71 -2.18 -20.69
C ASP A 650 -9.08 -2.93 -19.41
N ALA A 651 -10.15 -2.51 -18.71
CA ALA A 651 -10.54 -3.08 -17.43
C ALA A 651 -10.65 -4.61 -17.44
N PRO A 652 -11.26 -5.26 -18.45
CA PRO A 652 -11.30 -6.73 -18.52
C PRO A 652 -9.91 -7.36 -18.70
N ALA A 653 -9.02 -6.73 -19.47
CA ALA A 653 -7.64 -7.20 -19.69
C ALA A 653 -6.76 -6.99 -18.46
N LEU A 654 -6.95 -5.87 -17.74
CA LEU A 654 -6.30 -5.59 -16.45
C LEU A 654 -6.67 -6.64 -15.40
N ALA A 655 -7.96 -6.99 -15.30
CA ALA A 655 -8.46 -8.02 -14.38
C ALA A 655 -7.99 -9.44 -14.75
N GLN A 656 -7.79 -9.74 -16.05
CA GLN A 656 -7.32 -11.04 -16.54
C GLN A 656 -5.82 -11.23 -16.35
N ALA A 657 -5.02 -10.16 -16.38
CA ALA A 657 -3.58 -10.23 -16.26
C ALA A 657 -3.14 -10.79 -14.90
N ASP A 658 -1.92 -11.34 -14.82
CA ASP A 658 -1.32 -11.77 -13.54
C ASP A 658 -1.00 -10.55 -12.63
N LEU A 659 -0.88 -9.38 -13.27
CA LEU A 659 -0.72 -8.09 -12.60
C LEU A 659 -1.37 -6.98 -13.44
N GLY A 660 -2.48 -6.44 -12.97
CA GLY A 660 -3.14 -5.28 -13.59
C GLY A 660 -2.61 -3.97 -13.01
N ILE A 661 -2.17 -3.04 -13.86
CA ILE A 661 -1.68 -1.70 -13.48
C ILE A 661 -2.50 -0.65 -14.20
N ALA A 662 -3.29 0.15 -13.47
CA ALA A 662 -4.05 1.25 -14.04
C ALA A 662 -3.30 2.58 -13.91
N MET A 663 -3.40 3.42 -14.96
CA MET A 663 -2.98 4.82 -14.90
C MET A 663 -4.05 5.61 -14.15
N GLY A 664 -3.68 6.40 -13.16
CA GLY A 664 -4.63 7.18 -12.33
C GLY A 664 -5.34 8.33 -13.06
N THR A 665 -4.90 8.63 -14.27
CA THR A 665 -5.57 9.53 -15.22
C THR A 665 -6.69 8.81 -15.99
N GLY A 666 -6.83 7.51 -15.81
CA GLY A 666 -7.78 6.65 -16.50
C GLY A 666 -9.16 6.61 -15.85
N ALA A 667 -10.02 5.76 -16.42
CA ALA A 667 -11.39 5.58 -15.95
C ALA A 667 -11.46 4.86 -14.59
N ASP A 668 -12.43 5.22 -13.75
CA ASP A 668 -12.65 4.61 -12.42
C ASP A 668 -12.77 3.07 -12.51
N VAL A 669 -13.41 2.54 -13.57
CA VAL A 669 -13.54 1.09 -13.81
C VAL A 669 -12.18 0.40 -14.03
N ALA A 670 -11.24 1.05 -14.73
CA ALA A 670 -9.89 0.53 -14.92
C ALA A 670 -9.11 0.52 -13.58
N ILE A 671 -9.27 1.57 -12.78
CA ILE A 671 -8.70 1.67 -11.44
C ILE A 671 -9.24 0.55 -10.55
N GLU A 672 -10.55 0.30 -10.59
CA GLU A 672 -11.18 -0.75 -9.79
C GLU A 672 -10.72 -2.16 -10.20
N ALA A 673 -10.54 -2.41 -11.49
CA ALA A 673 -10.10 -3.68 -12.05
C ALA A 673 -8.60 -3.98 -11.84
N SER A 674 -7.77 -2.99 -11.49
CA SER A 674 -6.32 -3.13 -11.39
C SER A 674 -5.85 -3.58 -10.00
N ASP A 675 -4.65 -4.16 -9.92
CA ASP A 675 -3.93 -4.51 -8.69
C ASP A 675 -3.09 -3.34 -8.16
N ILE A 676 -2.58 -2.52 -9.08
CA ILE A 676 -1.79 -1.32 -8.78
C ILE A 676 -2.40 -0.14 -9.52
N THR A 677 -2.56 0.98 -8.82
CA THR A 677 -2.98 2.26 -9.41
C THR A 677 -1.83 3.25 -9.34
N LEU A 678 -1.51 3.85 -10.48
CA LEU A 678 -0.48 4.88 -10.61
C LEU A 678 -1.16 6.25 -10.60
N VAL A 679 -1.03 7.00 -9.52
CA VAL A 679 -1.64 8.35 -9.39
C VAL A 679 -1.12 9.31 -10.47
N ARG A 680 0.13 9.13 -10.88
CA ARG A 680 0.76 9.90 -11.96
C ARG A 680 0.47 9.29 -13.32
N GLY A 681 0.24 10.12 -14.31
CA GLY A 681 0.16 9.70 -15.71
C GLY A 681 1.50 9.30 -16.36
N ASP A 682 2.54 9.06 -15.56
CA ASP A 682 3.90 8.74 -16.00
C ASP A 682 4.19 7.24 -15.91
N LEU A 683 4.55 6.64 -17.05
CA LEU A 683 4.82 5.22 -17.17
C LEU A 683 6.03 4.75 -16.31
N ARG A 684 6.98 5.64 -15.99
CA ARG A 684 8.09 5.35 -15.08
C ARG A 684 7.61 4.99 -13.67
N SER A 685 6.42 5.46 -13.27
CA SER A 685 5.81 5.06 -12.00
C SER A 685 5.48 3.57 -11.94
N ALA A 686 5.16 2.92 -13.09
CA ALA A 686 4.97 1.48 -13.16
C ALA A 686 6.28 0.71 -12.91
N VAL A 687 7.41 1.22 -13.44
CA VAL A 687 8.73 0.66 -13.14
C VAL A 687 9.03 0.72 -11.65
N ASP A 688 8.77 1.87 -11.02
CA ASP A 688 8.95 2.04 -9.57
C ASP A 688 8.03 1.14 -8.76
N ALA A 689 6.78 0.94 -9.20
CA ALA A 689 5.83 0.03 -8.56
C ALA A 689 6.38 -1.40 -8.52
N ILE A 690 6.87 -1.90 -9.66
CA ILE A 690 7.46 -3.24 -9.77
C ILE A 690 8.73 -3.37 -8.93
N ARG A 691 9.63 -2.40 -9.00
CA ARG A 691 10.89 -2.39 -8.22
C ARG A 691 10.64 -2.35 -6.71
N LEU A 692 9.72 -1.48 -6.26
CA LEU A 692 9.36 -1.35 -4.85
C LEU A 692 8.69 -2.62 -4.33
N SER A 693 7.77 -3.21 -5.10
CA SER A 693 7.08 -4.45 -4.76
C SER A 693 8.07 -5.61 -4.63
N ARG A 694 8.97 -5.80 -5.61
CA ARG A 694 10.05 -6.81 -5.55
C ARG A 694 10.95 -6.61 -4.34
N LYS A 695 11.33 -5.37 -4.03
CA LYS A 695 12.19 -5.04 -2.87
C LYS A 695 11.46 -5.28 -1.54
N THR A 696 10.17 -4.95 -1.46
CA THR A 696 9.34 -5.19 -0.27
C THR A 696 9.21 -6.68 0.00
N LEU A 697 8.89 -7.48 -1.00
CA LEU A 697 8.81 -8.94 -0.88
C LEU A 697 10.17 -9.56 -0.51
N GLY A 698 11.27 -9.08 -1.10
CA GLY A 698 12.63 -9.49 -0.74
C GLY A 698 12.95 -9.21 0.73
N THR A 699 12.54 -8.05 1.23
CA THR A 699 12.68 -7.67 2.65
C THR A 699 11.86 -8.60 3.55
N ILE A 700 10.60 -8.92 3.17
CA ILE A 700 9.74 -9.87 3.89
C ILE A 700 10.44 -11.23 3.99
N LYS A 701 10.92 -11.78 2.88
CA LYS A 701 11.60 -13.09 2.86
C LYS A 701 12.86 -13.10 3.71
N THR A 702 13.67 -12.05 3.66
CA THR A 702 14.86 -11.89 4.49
C THR A 702 14.50 -11.83 5.97
N ASN A 703 13.46 -11.08 6.33
CA ASN A 703 12.97 -11.00 7.70
C ASN A 703 12.49 -12.36 8.22
N LEU A 704 11.70 -13.08 7.42
CA LEU A 704 11.21 -14.42 7.77
C LEU A 704 12.34 -15.41 7.93
N PHE A 705 13.31 -15.40 7.01
CA PHE A 705 14.49 -16.27 7.12
C PHE A 705 15.22 -16.06 8.44
N TRP A 706 15.57 -14.81 8.77
CA TRP A 706 16.32 -14.53 10.01
C TRP A 706 15.46 -14.77 11.25
N ALA A 707 14.15 -14.51 11.21
CA ALA A 707 13.25 -14.78 12.33
C ALA A 707 13.16 -16.28 12.71
N PHE A 708 13.42 -17.19 11.75
CA PHE A 708 13.46 -18.63 12.00
C PHE A 708 14.87 -19.20 12.17
N ALA A 709 15.82 -18.76 11.35
CA ALA A 709 17.12 -19.41 11.23
C ALA A 709 17.90 -19.45 12.56
N TYR A 710 17.90 -18.34 13.30
CA TYR A 710 18.62 -18.32 14.58
C TYR A 710 17.94 -19.19 15.65
N ASN A 711 16.59 -19.29 15.66
CA ASN A 711 15.87 -20.14 16.59
C ASN A 711 16.19 -21.62 16.32
N VAL A 712 16.09 -22.04 15.05
CA VAL A 712 16.38 -23.43 14.65
C VAL A 712 17.84 -23.79 14.96
N ALA A 713 18.80 -22.89 14.70
CA ALA A 713 20.21 -23.11 14.99
C ALA A 713 20.51 -23.15 16.50
N ALA A 714 19.80 -22.37 17.31
CA ALA A 714 20.07 -22.26 18.74
C ALA A 714 19.33 -23.32 19.59
N ILE A 715 18.26 -23.96 19.10
CA ILE A 715 17.54 -25.03 19.81
C ILE A 715 18.47 -26.20 20.19
N PRO A 716 19.28 -26.79 19.28
CA PRO A 716 20.24 -27.83 19.66
C PRO A 716 21.23 -27.37 20.72
N VAL A 717 21.76 -26.15 20.60
CA VAL A 717 22.71 -25.56 21.56
C VAL A 717 22.05 -25.42 22.94
N ALA A 718 20.79 -24.99 22.99
CA ALA A 718 20.01 -24.92 24.23
C ALA A 718 19.73 -26.31 24.82
N ALA A 719 19.34 -27.29 23.99
CA ALA A 719 19.08 -28.66 24.44
C ALA A 719 20.33 -29.35 25.00
N LEU A 720 21.51 -29.02 24.47
CA LEU A 720 22.80 -29.48 24.99
C LEU A 720 23.24 -28.71 26.25
N GLY A 721 22.44 -27.78 26.76
CA GLY A 721 22.77 -27.02 27.97
C GLY A 721 23.83 -25.94 27.78
N MET A 722 24.18 -25.60 26.54
CA MET A 722 25.27 -24.64 26.21
C MET A 722 24.74 -23.20 26.06
N LEU A 723 23.42 -22.98 26.19
CA LEU A 723 22.78 -21.67 26.05
C LEU A 723 22.11 -21.23 27.35
N ASN A 724 22.54 -20.10 27.87
CA ASN A 724 21.87 -19.47 29.01
C ASN A 724 20.51 -18.89 28.58
N PRO A 725 19.38 -19.17 29.30
CA PRO A 725 18.07 -18.66 28.96
C PRO A 725 17.95 -17.14 28.88
N MET A 726 18.74 -16.40 29.66
CA MET A 726 18.77 -14.92 29.63
C MET A 726 19.35 -14.42 28.31
N LEU A 727 20.47 -15.05 27.83
CA LEU A 727 21.03 -14.74 26.51
C LEU A 727 20.08 -15.09 25.38
N ALA A 728 19.30 -16.17 25.53
CA ALA A 728 18.24 -16.53 24.60
C ALA A 728 17.17 -15.41 24.52
N GLY A 729 16.73 -14.87 25.65
CA GLY A 729 15.79 -13.75 25.71
C GLY A 729 16.33 -12.48 25.07
N ALA A 730 17.61 -12.16 25.30
CA ALA A 730 18.26 -11.01 24.66
C ALA A 730 18.37 -11.16 23.13
N ALA A 731 18.74 -12.38 22.65
CA ALA A 731 18.80 -12.67 21.21
C ALA A 731 17.42 -12.48 20.53
N MET A 732 16.34 -12.89 21.18
CA MET A 732 14.97 -12.69 20.66
C MET A 732 14.60 -11.19 20.55
N ALA A 733 14.94 -10.39 21.57
CA ALA A 733 14.71 -8.94 21.52
C ALA A 733 15.49 -8.28 20.38
N LEU A 734 16.75 -8.64 20.20
CA LEU A 734 17.60 -8.16 19.11
C LEU A 734 17.06 -8.56 17.74
N SER A 735 16.54 -9.78 17.60
CA SER A 735 15.90 -10.26 16.36
C SER A 735 14.70 -9.38 15.96
N SER A 736 13.84 -9.02 16.92
CA SER A 736 12.72 -8.12 16.66
C SER A 736 13.18 -6.73 16.21
N VAL A 737 14.21 -6.18 16.84
CA VAL A 737 14.81 -4.88 16.43
C VAL A 737 15.42 -4.99 15.02
N PHE A 738 16.08 -6.09 14.70
CA PHE A 738 16.65 -6.33 13.36
C PHE A 738 15.55 -6.34 12.28
N VAL A 739 14.47 -7.09 12.48
CA VAL A 739 13.35 -7.19 11.53
C VAL A 739 12.70 -5.83 11.28
N VAL A 740 12.48 -5.05 12.34
CA VAL A 740 11.95 -3.69 12.23
C VAL A 740 12.93 -2.77 11.50
N GLY A 741 14.20 -2.78 11.90
CA GLY A 741 15.25 -1.98 11.27
C GLY A 741 15.41 -2.28 9.78
N ASN A 742 15.40 -3.57 9.40
CA ASN A 742 15.50 -3.99 8.00
C ASN A 742 14.25 -3.52 7.20
N SER A 743 13.05 -3.61 7.78
CA SER A 743 11.83 -3.11 7.15
C SER A 743 11.85 -1.59 6.94
N LEU A 744 12.35 -0.83 7.92
CA LEU A 744 12.46 0.63 7.82
C LEU A 744 13.39 1.12 6.71
N ARG A 745 14.34 0.29 6.25
CA ARG A 745 15.20 0.61 5.08
C ARG A 745 14.40 0.83 3.80
N LEU A 746 13.18 0.30 3.69
CA LEU A 746 12.28 0.56 2.55
C LEU A 746 11.89 2.03 2.42
N ARG A 747 11.89 2.82 3.50
CA ARG A 747 11.69 4.29 3.44
C ARG A 747 12.71 4.99 2.55
N GLY A 748 13.93 4.44 2.47
CA GLY A 748 15.02 4.96 1.63
C GLY A 748 14.94 4.50 0.16
N PHE A 749 13.83 3.91 -0.29
CA PHE A 749 13.63 3.59 -1.71
C PHE A 749 13.62 4.86 -2.54
N ARG A 750 14.43 4.88 -3.60
CA ARG A 750 14.55 5.99 -4.54
C ARG A 750 13.81 5.67 -5.82
N SER A 751 12.94 6.61 -6.22
CA SER A 751 12.26 6.60 -7.52
C SER A 751 13.29 6.73 -8.65
N VAL A 752 12.94 6.19 -9.82
CA VAL A 752 13.64 6.45 -11.08
C VAL A 752 13.28 7.81 -11.66
N ILE A 753 12.12 8.35 -11.28
CA ILE A 753 11.69 9.70 -11.69
C ILE A 753 12.55 10.72 -10.94
N PRO A 754 13.27 11.60 -11.63
CA PRO A 754 13.99 12.71 -11.00
C PRO A 754 13.02 13.57 -10.17
N ARG A 755 13.49 14.08 -9.02
CA ARG A 755 12.72 15.03 -8.21
C ARG A 755 12.77 16.42 -8.77
#